data_521498ca10a09eddff93a8076d556db3
#
_entry.id   521498ca10a09eddff93a8076d556db3
#
_cell.length_a   1.000
_cell.length_b   1.000
_cell.length_c   1.000
_cell.angle_alpha   90.00
_cell.angle_beta   90.00
_cell.angle_gamma   90.00
#
_symmetry.space_group_name_H-M   'P 1'
#
loop_
_entity.id
_entity.type
_entity.pdbx_description
1 polymer ?
#
loop_
_entity_poly.entity_id
_entity_poly.type
_entity_poly.pdbx_seq_one_letter_code
_entity_poly.pdbx_strand_id
1 'polypeptide(L)'
;MFVNIHRNGAMGVPPKCTRQIVHHHTKMGKIMADLFEKKIIFDLECYPSLFVLSALSLETGEMQSFTSPRDAYEYVRANGDALFIGYNSNAYDDHIINFILGVNGECTASDVREISDALINDGIPVRINRFRSYDVYDPIEAGMRSLKMFCGSYGHTTYDSPYSFKDEREYTPAEVKEIVGYCEQDVYYTRDVFNNEFGYYEAACARVPVLQEYGISFDDPRRVVCCRSAALARNVFSAMCTNGRSPKDDARTTIKFAIDYTTREGIGDAYAFYRNIVEKGDELSSKEEFYNKETPTVRLLDGLDVALGWGGAHGAIEGYVKPDDVKILYADVSSMYPTLMIKHDFYPYTFTPHARGLYEFLYHSRLTYKKQGEKLKSQAAKRLIASLTGMLKDKFAVFRSEWSNNSITINGQLSVTDLAYQLSKHFRIVQVNTDGVMAEVKSGEEETFRRIVDEWCVLYKYEVSSHEVKELVQLNVNNYYMVDEEGVTVKGASFSLNRDYFNDKAVCKKALPLSVVRKCDPLEIMKDINDIRDYLILIKTTDTFPYLYDTLSGECTESRCIRCIAAKPNGQLAKLAGVRFVNYVKMRSSKDKSNTQKVSDFPTCAVELPDDLSTYDTDALLALLDKDFYAQKVRTLAQPFQEKKEDARCLFALDLSSVQTSPKPLPYPTDAHTTAFVFDRVRR
;
A
#
# COMPACT_ATOMS: atom_id res chain seq x y z
N MET A 1 -20.69 -4.09 16.68
CA MET A 1 -20.55 -5.40 16.05
C MET A 1 -20.55 -6.41 17.18
N PHE A 2 -21.64 -7.17 17.37
CA PHE A 2 -21.69 -8.20 18.39
C PHE A 2 -21.13 -9.48 17.79
N VAL A 3 -20.01 -9.93 18.33
CA VAL A 3 -19.42 -11.24 18.01
C VAL A 3 -19.95 -12.19 19.08
N ASN A 4 -20.87 -13.07 18.70
CA ASN A 4 -21.36 -14.10 19.62
C ASN A 4 -20.37 -15.27 19.62
N ILE A 5 -19.66 -15.42 20.72
CA ILE A 5 -18.77 -16.55 20.97
C ILE A 5 -19.54 -17.53 21.87
N HIS A 6 -19.97 -18.64 21.31
CA HIS A 6 -20.58 -19.70 22.13
C HIS A 6 -19.55 -20.26 23.11
N ARG A 7 -19.72 -19.94 24.39
CA ARG A 7 -18.99 -20.57 25.48
C ARG A 7 -19.55 -21.99 25.73
N ASN A 8 -19.19 -22.93 24.89
CA ASN A 8 -19.37 -24.33 25.23
C ASN A 8 -18.08 -24.84 25.88
N GLY A 9 -18.14 -25.02 27.17
CA GLY A 9 -17.07 -25.65 27.94
C GLY A 9 -16.99 -27.13 27.61
N ALA A 10 -15.93 -27.49 26.90
CA ALA A 10 -15.28 -28.81 26.97
C ALA A 10 -13.95 -28.68 26.22
N MET A 11 -12.85 -29.00 26.89
CA MET A 11 -11.54 -29.15 26.25
C MET A 11 -11.62 -30.34 25.28
N GLY A 12 -11.87 -30.05 24.00
CA GLY A 12 -11.76 -30.95 22.89
C GLY A 12 -10.54 -30.61 22.08
N VAL A 13 -9.61 -31.55 22.01
CA VAL A 13 -8.51 -31.56 21.07
C VAL A 13 -9.04 -31.23 19.64
N PRO A 14 -8.42 -30.34 18.84
CA PRO A 14 -8.91 -30.05 17.50
C PRO A 14 -8.99 -31.34 16.69
N PRO A 15 -10.08 -31.56 15.93
CA PRO A 15 -10.24 -32.80 15.17
C PRO A 15 -9.11 -32.93 14.16
N LYS A 16 -8.45 -34.10 14.20
CA LYS A 16 -7.52 -34.52 13.15
C LYS A 16 -8.27 -34.45 11.82
N CYS A 17 -7.77 -33.63 10.91
CA CYS A 17 -8.28 -33.47 9.55
C CYS A 17 -8.14 -34.79 8.79
N THR A 18 -9.16 -35.66 8.85
CA THR A 18 -9.26 -36.87 8.03
C THR A 18 -10.15 -36.57 6.83
N ARG A 19 -9.53 -36.74 5.66
CA ARG A 19 -10.05 -36.87 4.29
C ARG A 19 -11.57 -37.14 4.20
N GLN A 20 -12.37 -36.08 4.00
CA GLN A 20 -13.70 -36.16 3.36
C GLN A 20 -14.19 -34.76 2.89
N ILE A 21 -13.40 -34.02 2.12
CA ILE A 21 -13.80 -32.72 1.55
C ILE A 21 -13.39 -32.69 0.08
N VAL A 22 -14.05 -33.44 -0.79
CA VAL A 22 -13.77 -33.36 -2.24
C VAL A 22 -14.99 -32.95 -3.09
N HIS A 23 -16.19 -32.82 -2.54
CA HIS A 23 -17.39 -32.57 -3.37
C HIS A 23 -18.23 -31.32 -3.06
N HIS A 24 -17.75 -30.35 -2.25
CA HIS A 24 -18.52 -29.13 -1.95
C HIS A 24 -17.99 -27.83 -2.61
N HIS A 25 -16.85 -27.89 -3.30
CA HIS A 25 -16.14 -26.67 -3.74
C HIS A 25 -16.79 -25.90 -4.91
N THR A 26 -17.61 -26.53 -5.73
CA THR A 26 -18.25 -25.85 -6.88
C THR A 26 -19.47 -25.01 -6.51
N LYS A 27 -20.07 -25.23 -5.35
CA LYS A 27 -21.23 -24.44 -4.88
C LYS A 27 -20.84 -23.27 -3.98
N MET A 28 -19.72 -23.36 -3.23
CA MET A 28 -19.29 -22.30 -2.31
C MET A 28 -18.70 -21.07 -3.03
N GLY A 29 -18.01 -21.26 -4.13
CA GLY A 29 -17.46 -20.13 -4.91
C GLY A 29 -18.52 -19.17 -5.47
N LYS A 30 -19.72 -19.65 -5.75
CA LYS A 30 -20.85 -18.82 -6.20
C LYS A 30 -21.58 -18.09 -5.06
N ILE A 31 -21.60 -18.67 -3.84
CA ILE A 31 -22.31 -18.09 -2.69
C ILE A 31 -21.56 -16.88 -2.10
N MET A 32 -20.24 -16.79 -2.31
CA MET A 32 -19.43 -15.69 -1.75
C MET A 32 -19.48 -14.41 -2.60
N ALA A 33 -19.87 -14.48 -3.87
CA ALA A 33 -19.99 -13.30 -4.74
C ALA A 33 -21.23 -12.43 -4.41
N ASP A 34 -22.20 -12.98 -3.67
CA ASP A 34 -23.53 -12.39 -3.52
C ASP A 34 -23.94 -12.08 -2.09
N LEU A 35 -23.00 -11.63 -1.24
CA LEU A 35 -23.37 -11.12 0.10
C LEU A 35 -24.26 -9.86 0.01
N PHE A 36 -24.16 -9.12 -1.10
CA PHE A 36 -24.96 -7.96 -1.41
C PHE A 36 -25.51 -8.07 -2.84
N GLU A 37 -26.80 -8.27 -2.95
CA GLU A 37 -27.50 -8.25 -4.25
C GLU A 37 -27.56 -6.85 -4.84
N LYS A 38 -27.63 -5.83 -3.97
CA LYS A 38 -27.71 -4.42 -4.34
C LYS A 38 -26.46 -3.65 -3.89
N LYS A 39 -25.85 -2.93 -4.83
CA LYS A 39 -24.68 -2.08 -4.59
C LYS A 39 -24.95 -0.68 -5.12
N ILE A 40 -24.67 0.33 -4.32
CA ILE A 40 -24.90 1.74 -4.61
C ILE A 40 -23.59 2.49 -4.42
N ILE A 41 -23.06 3.08 -5.50
CA ILE A 41 -21.95 4.03 -5.39
C ILE A 41 -22.50 5.36 -4.94
N PHE A 42 -21.86 6.04 -4.00
CA PHE A 42 -22.32 7.31 -3.50
C PHE A 42 -21.19 8.29 -3.21
N ASP A 43 -21.54 9.55 -3.22
CA ASP A 43 -20.71 10.67 -2.80
C ASP A 43 -21.60 11.78 -2.27
N LEU A 44 -21.05 12.72 -1.46
CA LEU A 44 -21.82 13.81 -0.92
C LEU A 44 -21.05 15.14 -0.84
N GLU A 45 -21.81 16.25 -0.87
CA GLU A 45 -21.29 17.59 -0.79
C GLU A 45 -22.00 18.39 0.31
N CYS A 46 -21.23 19.09 1.15
CA CYS A 46 -21.73 19.87 2.28
C CYS A 46 -21.31 21.33 2.15
N TYR A 47 -22.22 22.16 1.66
CA TYR A 47 -22.08 23.62 1.65
C TYR A 47 -22.85 24.23 2.81
N PRO A 48 -22.62 25.51 3.18
CA PRO A 48 -23.33 26.13 4.29
C PRO A 48 -24.86 26.14 4.13
N SER A 49 -25.37 26.34 2.92
CA SER A 49 -26.82 26.41 2.62
C SER A 49 -27.31 25.27 1.74
N LEU A 50 -26.45 24.34 1.31
CA LEU A 50 -26.80 23.25 0.40
C LEU A 50 -26.13 21.94 0.80
N PHE A 51 -26.93 20.88 0.89
CA PHE A 51 -26.49 19.50 0.99
C PHE A 51 -26.81 18.78 -0.32
N VAL A 52 -25.90 17.93 -0.79
CA VAL A 52 -26.14 17.05 -1.94
C VAL A 52 -25.68 15.65 -1.58
N LEU A 53 -26.51 14.65 -1.89
CA LEU A 53 -26.14 13.23 -1.95
C LEU A 53 -26.43 12.73 -3.36
N SER A 54 -25.44 12.19 -4.05
CA SER A 54 -25.61 11.50 -5.32
C SER A 54 -25.36 10.02 -5.14
N ALA A 55 -26.18 9.18 -5.77
CA ALA A 55 -26.18 7.74 -5.61
C ALA A 55 -26.46 7.02 -6.93
N LEU A 56 -25.58 6.12 -7.32
CA LEU A 56 -25.67 5.31 -8.55
C LEU A 56 -25.91 3.84 -8.21
N SER A 57 -27.03 3.30 -8.61
CA SER A 57 -27.29 1.86 -8.53
C SER A 57 -26.45 1.11 -9.57
N LEU A 58 -25.63 0.15 -9.13
CA LEU A 58 -24.83 -0.67 -10.06
C LEU A 58 -25.68 -1.69 -10.82
N GLU A 59 -26.84 -2.08 -10.29
CA GLU A 59 -27.74 -3.05 -10.94
C GLU A 59 -28.52 -2.41 -12.10
N THR A 60 -29.04 -1.19 -11.87
CA THR A 60 -29.91 -0.50 -12.84
C THR A 60 -29.18 0.51 -13.70
N GLY A 61 -28.01 0.98 -13.24
CA GLY A 61 -27.28 2.10 -13.85
C GLY A 61 -27.97 3.46 -13.61
N GLU A 62 -29.00 3.53 -12.77
CA GLU A 62 -29.73 4.75 -12.47
C GLU A 62 -28.98 5.62 -11.47
N MET A 63 -28.80 6.89 -11.80
CA MET A 63 -28.26 7.94 -10.91
C MET A 63 -29.42 8.70 -10.30
N GLN A 64 -29.39 8.87 -8.99
CA GLN A 64 -30.35 9.70 -8.24
C GLN A 64 -29.59 10.67 -7.34
N SER A 65 -30.02 11.94 -7.33
CA SER A 65 -29.39 12.98 -6.55
C SER A 65 -30.42 13.70 -5.67
N PHE A 66 -30.05 13.97 -4.42
CA PHE A 66 -30.92 14.53 -3.39
C PHE A 66 -30.25 15.78 -2.82
N THR A 67 -31.01 16.88 -2.74
CA THR A 67 -30.54 18.16 -2.21
C THR A 67 -31.10 18.49 -0.81
N SER A 68 -31.78 17.52 -0.21
CA SER A 68 -32.36 17.60 1.12
C SER A 68 -31.87 16.45 2.00
N PRO A 69 -31.44 16.71 3.25
CA PRO A 69 -31.11 15.64 4.20
C PRO A 69 -32.28 14.68 4.45
N ARG A 70 -33.53 15.16 4.36
CA ARG A 70 -34.74 14.34 4.51
C ARG A 70 -34.86 13.33 3.40
N ASP A 71 -34.71 13.74 2.14
CA ASP A 71 -34.82 12.84 0.99
C ASP A 71 -33.65 11.85 0.97
N ALA A 72 -32.46 12.28 1.34
CA ALA A 72 -31.30 11.40 1.52
C ALA A 72 -31.55 10.32 2.60
N TYR A 73 -32.16 10.71 3.72
CA TYR A 73 -32.55 9.78 4.78
C TYR A 73 -33.53 8.72 4.25
N GLU A 74 -34.60 9.15 3.57
CA GLU A 74 -35.60 8.21 3.02
C GLU A 74 -34.97 7.25 2.00
N TYR A 75 -34.11 7.76 1.12
CA TYR A 75 -33.40 6.94 0.14
C TYR A 75 -32.50 5.91 0.80
N VAL A 76 -31.62 6.33 1.73
CA VAL A 76 -30.69 5.40 2.41
C VAL A 76 -31.47 4.35 3.23
N ARG A 77 -32.55 4.76 3.89
CA ARG A 77 -33.42 3.86 4.64
C ARG A 77 -34.13 2.85 3.77
N ALA A 78 -34.69 3.29 2.63
CA ALA A 78 -35.36 2.43 1.65
C ALA A 78 -34.39 1.39 1.05
N ASN A 79 -33.09 1.71 1.03
CA ASN A 79 -32.03 0.84 0.52
C ASN A 79 -31.20 0.20 1.67
N GLY A 80 -31.79 -0.02 2.83
CA GLY A 80 -31.09 -0.50 4.02
C GLY A 80 -30.37 -1.86 3.87
N ASP A 81 -30.73 -2.66 2.86
CA ASP A 81 -30.06 -3.94 2.53
C ASP A 81 -28.91 -3.80 1.53
N ALA A 82 -28.78 -2.65 0.87
CA ALA A 82 -27.74 -2.40 -0.08
C ALA A 82 -26.36 -2.20 0.58
N LEU A 83 -25.31 -2.42 -0.19
CA LEU A 83 -23.97 -1.95 0.11
C LEU A 83 -23.77 -0.59 -0.53
N PHE A 84 -23.55 0.42 0.30
CA PHE A 84 -23.12 1.74 -0.16
C PHE A 84 -21.59 1.74 -0.30
N ILE A 85 -21.10 2.26 -1.41
CA ILE A 85 -19.69 2.23 -1.79
C ILE A 85 -19.23 3.67 -2.01
N GLY A 86 -18.31 4.15 -1.18
CA GLY A 86 -17.76 5.49 -1.27
C GLY A 86 -16.25 5.47 -1.41
N TYR A 87 -15.67 6.63 -1.69
CA TYR A 87 -14.23 6.85 -1.75
C TYR A 87 -13.77 7.68 -0.55
N ASN A 88 -12.92 7.13 0.30
CA ASN A 88 -12.53 7.72 1.59
C ASN A 88 -13.73 8.02 2.51
N SER A 89 -14.84 7.36 2.26
CA SER A 89 -16.11 7.58 2.94
C SER A 89 -16.05 7.31 4.45
N ASN A 90 -15.24 6.36 4.87
CA ASN A 90 -15.00 6.07 6.29
C ASN A 90 -14.39 7.25 7.07
N ALA A 91 -13.75 8.20 6.38
CA ALA A 91 -13.15 9.37 6.99
C ALA A 91 -14.11 10.57 7.02
N TYR A 92 -15.13 10.57 6.16
CA TYR A 92 -16.01 11.72 6.00
C TYR A 92 -17.48 11.35 5.74
N ASP A 93 -17.83 10.85 4.56
CA ASP A 93 -19.21 10.67 4.11
C ASP A 93 -20.04 9.78 5.03
N ASP A 94 -19.45 8.69 5.51
CA ASP A 94 -20.09 7.75 6.42
C ASP A 94 -20.55 8.44 7.72
N HIS A 95 -19.79 9.43 8.19
CA HIS A 95 -20.12 10.18 9.40
C HIS A 95 -21.33 11.08 9.17
N ILE A 96 -21.37 11.76 8.03
CA ILE A 96 -22.49 12.63 7.64
C ILE A 96 -23.78 11.81 7.49
N ILE A 97 -23.74 10.73 6.73
CA ILE A 97 -24.90 9.83 6.56
C ILE A 97 -25.36 9.25 7.90
N ASN A 98 -24.45 8.83 8.77
CA ASN A 98 -24.79 8.32 10.10
C ASN A 98 -25.44 9.38 11.00
N PHE A 99 -25.04 10.66 10.87
CA PHE A 99 -25.70 11.78 11.56
C PHE A 99 -27.14 11.92 11.04
N ILE A 100 -27.34 12.05 9.72
CA ILE A 100 -28.65 12.21 9.08
C ILE A 100 -29.59 11.04 9.47
N LEU A 101 -29.08 9.82 9.47
CA LEU A 101 -29.84 8.65 9.93
C LEU A 101 -30.12 8.68 11.44
N GLY A 102 -29.25 9.30 12.22
CA GLY A 102 -29.39 9.43 13.67
C GLY A 102 -30.52 10.34 14.09
N VAL A 103 -30.76 11.37 13.31
CA VAL A 103 -31.83 12.37 13.53
C VAL A 103 -33.05 12.12 12.65
N ASN A 104 -33.15 10.95 12.00
CA ASN A 104 -34.25 10.57 11.10
C ASN A 104 -34.48 11.55 9.94
N GLY A 105 -33.43 12.22 9.45
CA GLY A 105 -33.50 13.23 8.41
C GLY A 105 -34.08 14.55 8.88
N GLU A 106 -34.34 14.74 10.18
CA GLU A 106 -34.86 15.97 10.76
C GLU A 106 -33.69 16.97 11.06
N CYS A 107 -33.04 17.40 9.98
CA CYS A 107 -31.97 18.38 10.02
C CYS A 107 -31.92 19.17 8.71
N THR A 108 -31.30 20.35 8.80
CA THR A 108 -31.09 21.27 7.66
C THR A 108 -29.70 21.02 7.03
N ALA A 109 -29.44 21.64 5.88
CA ALA A 109 -28.10 21.66 5.28
C ALA A 109 -27.09 22.34 6.22
N SER A 110 -27.50 23.37 6.96
CA SER A 110 -26.65 24.05 7.95
C SER A 110 -26.25 23.12 9.10
N ASP A 111 -27.19 22.31 9.63
CA ASP A 111 -26.86 21.32 10.68
C ASP A 111 -25.88 20.31 10.19
N VAL A 112 -26.04 19.84 8.96
CA VAL A 112 -25.07 18.90 8.31
C VAL A 112 -23.71 19.56 8.16
N ARG A 113 -23.68 20.83 7.77
CA ARG A 113 -22.45 21.61 7.66
C ARG A 113 -21.71 21.74 8.99
N GLU A 114 -22.41 21.99 10.10
CA GLU A 114 -21.81 22.05 11.43
C GLU A 114 -21.13 20.73 11.80
N ILE A 115 -21.76 19.60 11.48
CA ILE A 115 -21.16 18.28 11.68
C ILE A 115 -19.92 18.08 10.79
N SER A 116 -19.99 18.52 9.53
CA SER A 116 -18.84 18.50 8.61
C SER A 116 -17.67 19.29 9.17
N ASP A 117 -17.90 20.51 9.66
CA ASP A 117 -16.87 21.37 10.23
C ASP A 117 -16.27 20.77 11.51
N ALA A 118 -17.08 20.21 12.40
CA ALA A 118 -16.62 19.51 13.59
C ALA A 118 -15.76 18.28 13.25
N LEU A 119 -16.13 17.55 12.19
CA LEU A 119 -15.38 16.40 11.72
C LEU A 119 -14.02 16.81 11.13
N ILE A 120 -14.00 17.85 10.29
CA ILE A 120 -12.79 18.32 9.61
C ILE A 120 -11.84 19.06 10.58
N ASN A 121 -12.36 19.95 11.42
CA ASN A 121 -11.53 20.82 12.26
C ASN A 121 -11.15 20.17 13.59
N ASP A 122 -12.09 19.46 14.22
CA ASP A 122 -11.95 18.93 15.58
C ASP A 122 -11.73 17.39 15.60
N GLY A 123 -11.94 16.72 14.48
CA GLY A 123 -11.82 15.27 14.36
C GLY A 123 -12.87 14.51 15.19
N ILE A 124 -14.06 15.09 15.39
CA ILE A 124 -15.14 14.51 16.19
C ILE A 124 -15.95 13.54 15.32
N PRO A 125 -15.77 12.21 15.48
CA PRO A 125 -16.46 11.25 14.62
C PRO A 125 -17.87 10.94 15.13
N VAL A 126 -18.82 10.72 14.21
CA VAL A 126 -20.11 10.08 14.50
C VAL A 126 -19.90 8.57 14.50
N ARG A 127 -19.94 7.92 15.67
CA ARG A 127 -19.44 6.53 15.86
C ARG A 127 -20.44 5.41 15.61
N ILE A 128 -21.65 5.66 15.12
CA ILE A 128 -22.70 4.65 14.99
C ILE A 128 -22.89 4.28 13.53
N ASN A 129 -22.53 3.07 13.15
CA ASN A 129 -22.81 2.54 11.80
C ASN A 129 -24.28 2.14 11.67
N ARG A 130 -25.10 3.01 11.08
CA ARG A 130 -26.53 2.82 10.84
C ARG A 130 -26.85 2.24 9.45
N PHE A 131 -25.90 2.25 8.52
CA PHE A 131 -26.00 1.67 7.19
C PHE A 131 -24.78 0.83 6.86
N ARG A 132 -24.77 0.16 5.71
CA ARG A 132 -23.63 -0.69 5.29
C ARG A 132 -22.84 0.05 4.24
N SER A 133 -21.62 0.42 4.59
CA SER A 133 -20.69 1.14 3.73
C SER A 133 -19.42 0.34 3.51
N TYR A 134 -18.89 0.36 2.30
CA TYR A 134 -17.58 -0.13 1.91
C TYR A 134 -16.76 1.01 1.32
N ASP A 135 -15.62 1.29 1.92
CA ASP A 135 -14.73 2.35 1.48
C ASP A 135 -13.68 1.79 0.51
N VAL A 136 -13.75 2.21 -0.74
CA VAL A 136 -12.81 1.77 -1.79
C VAL A 136 -11.37 2.20 -1.48
N TYR A 137 -11.21 3.35 -0.82
CA TYR A 137 -9.89 3.88 -0.44
C TYR A 137 -9.19 3.04 0.63
N ASP A 138 -9.95 2.38 1.51
CA ASP A 138 -9.41 1.58 2.62
C ASP A 138 -8.52 0.39 2.19
N PRO A 139 -8.90 -0.39 1.15
CA PRO A 139 -8.06 -1.47 0.64
C PRO A 139 -6.83 -0.99 -0.14
N ILE A 140 -6.83 0.24 -0.61
CA ILE A 140 -5.76 0.78 -1.44
C ILE A 140 -4.63 1.27 -0.55
N GLU A 141 -3.75 0.35 -0.18
CA GLU A 141 -2.51 0.69 0.52
C GLU A 141 -1.60 1.42 -0.44
N ALA A 142 -1.48 2.69 -0.36
CA ALA A 142 -0.29 3.43 -0.75
C ALA A 142 -0.55 4.93 -0.91
N GLY A 143 0.01 5.69 -0.03
CA GLY A 143 0.16 7.14 -0.14
C GLY A 143 -1.18 7.88 -0.22
N MET A 144 -1.18 9.13 0.10
CA MET A 144 -2.37 9.99 0.04
C MET A 144 -2.79 10.23 -1.42
N ARG A 145 -3.60 9.34 -1.96
CA ARG A 145 -4.10 9.42 -3.33
C ARG A 145 -5.50 10.00 -3.29
N SER A 146 -5.77 11.06 -4.03
CA SER A 146 -7.13 11.58 -4.17
C SER A 146 -7.88 10.83 -5.26
N LEU A 147 -9.21 10.79 -5.16
CA LEU A 147 -10.09 10.24 -6.19
C LEU A 147 -9.74 10.81 -7.58
N LYS A 148 -9.54 12.11 -7.66
CA LYS A 148 -9.22 12.82 -8.91
C LYS A 148 -7.89 12.42 -9.52
N MET A 149 -6.93 12.01 -8.71
CA MET A 149 -5.67 11.44 -9.22
C MET A 149 -5.87 10.07 -9.84
N PHE A 150 -6.73 9.23 -9.24
CA PHE A 150 -7.13 7.96 -9.86
C PHE A 150 -7.77 8.19 -11.21
N CYS A 151 -8.76 9.04 -11.25
CA CYS A 151 -9.54 9.30 -12.44
C CYS A 151 -8.71 9.93 -13.55
N GLY A 152 -7.81 10.83 -13.21
CA GLY A 152 -6.83 11.36 -14.16
C GLY A 152 -6.01 10.26 -14.82
N SER A 153 -5.61 9.22 -14.07
CA SER A 153 -4.87 8.08 -14.64
C SER A 153 -5.73 7.14 -15.48
N TYR A 154 -7.03 7.07 -15.23
CA TYR A 154 -7.97 6.29 -16.05
C TYR A 154 -8.35 6.98 -17.36
N GLY A 155 -8.10 8.26 -17.47
CA GLY A 155 -8.39 8.98 -18.67
C GLY A 155 -9.49 10.04 -18.54
N HIS A 156 -9.90 10.37 -17.31
CA HIS A 156 -10.90 11.40 -17.07
C HIS A 156 -10.26 12.77 -16.83
N THR A 157 -10.85 13.83 -17.33
CA THR A 157 -10.58 15.19 -16.86
C THR A 157 -11.25 15.36 -15.50
N THR A 158 -10.54 15.92 -14.54
CA THR A 158 -11.03 16.06 -13.19
C THR A 158 -11.13 17.54 -12.83
N TYR A 159 -12.30 17.94 -12.33
CA TYR A 159 -12.61 19.30 -11.91
C TYR A 159 -12.77 19.35 -10.40
N ASP A 160 -12.59 20.54 -9.84
CA ASP A 160 -13.10 20.86 -8.51
C ASP A 160 -14.48 21.48 -8.63
N SER A 161 -15.19 21.53 -7.51
CA SER A 161 -16.43 22.31 -7.46
C SER A 161 -16.18 23.74 -7.92
N PRO A 162 -17.04 24.27 -8.77
CA PRO A 162 -16.94 25.67 -9.22
C PRO A 162 -17.22 26.68 -8.11
N TYR A 163 -17.73 26.22 -6.96
CA TYR A 163 -18.11 27.05 -5.83
C TYR A 163 -17.30 26.71 -4.59
N SER A 164 -17.01 27.74 -3.79
CA SER A 164 -16.29 27.58 -2.53
C SER A 164 -17.18 26.94 -1.47
N PHE A 165 -16.66 25.92 -0.79
CA PHE A 165 -17.30 25.32 0.38
C PHE A 165 -17.45 26.28 1.58
N LYS A 166 -16.97 27.53 1.46
CA LYS A 166 -17.07 28.57 2.47
C LYS A 166 -18.06 29.65 2.10
N ASP A 167 -18.75 29.52 0.95
CA ASP A 167 -19.72 30.53 0.51
C ASP A 167 -21.00 30.46 1.36
N GLU A 168 -21.19 31.46 2.22
CA GLU A 168 -22.38 31.60 3.09
C GLU A 168 -23.52 32.29 2.36
N ARG A 169 -23.97 31.71 1.23
CA ARG A 169 -25.07 32.27 0.43
C ARG A 169 -25.98 31.18 -0.08
N GLU A 170 -27.20 31.58 -0.44
CA GLU A 170 -28.09 30.72 -1.18
C GLU A 170 -27.58 30.50 -2.63
N TYR A 171 -27.78 29.33 -3.17
CA TYR A 171 -27.44 28.96 -4.54
C TYR A 171 -28.67 29.08 -5.43
N THR A 172 -28.50 29.62 -6.64
CA THR A 172 -29.55 29.58 -7.67
C THR A 172 -29.81 28.17 -8.16
N PRO A 173 -30.98 27.87 -8.75
CA PRO A 173 -31.28 26.56 -9.30
C PRO A 173 -30.25 26.09 -10.36
N ALA A 174 -29.64 27.00 -11.11
CA ALA A 174 -28.59 26.67 -12.09
C ALA A 174 -27.30 26.26 -11.37
N GLU A 175 -26.89 26.97 -10.34
CA GLU A 175 -25.72 26.64 -9.52
C GLU A 175 -25.89 25.31 -8.75
N VAL A 176 -27.10 25.07 -8.21
CA VAL A 176 -27.45 23.79 -7.59
C VAL A 176 -27.26 22.63 -8.58
N LYS A 177 -27.73 22.82 -9.84
CA LYS A 177 -27.55 21.82 -10.87
C LYS A 177 -26.07 21.56 -11.20
N GLU A 178 -25.24 22.58 -11.22
CA GLU A 178 -23.79 22.44 -11.42
C GLU A 178 -23.12 21.68 -10.27
N ILE A 179 -23.49 21.98 -9.02
CA ILE A 179 -23.00 21.28 -7.82
C ILE A 179 -23.44 19.82 -7.81
N VAL A 180 -24.69 19.54 -8.17
CA VAL A 180 -25.20 18.17 -8.32
C VAL A 180 -24.39 17.42 -9.39
N GLY A 181 -24.18 18.03 -10.56
CA GLY A 181 -23.39 17.42 -11.64
C GLY A 181 -21.94 17.12 -11.22
N TYR A 182 -21.37 17.97 -10.38
CA TYR A 182 -20.05 17.74 -9.80
C TYR A 182 -20.03 16.52 -8.85
N CYS A 183 -20.99 16.41 -7.94
CA CYS A 183 -21.16 15.26 -7.05
C CYS A 183 -21.40 13.96 -7.84
N GLU A 184 -22.29 13.99 -8.86
CA GLU A 184 -22.53 12.85 -9.76
C GLU A 184 -21.26 12.40 -10.49
N GLN A 185 -20.41 13.35 -10.88
CA GLN A 185 -19.12 13.05 -11.50
C GLN A 185 -18.20 12.27 -10.54
N ASP A 186 -18.10 12.67 -9.27
CA ASP A 186 -17.29 11.97 -8.27
C ASP A 186 -17.87 10.57 -7.95
N VAL A 187 -19.18 10.38 -8.05
CA VAL A 187 -19.81 9.04 -8.01
C VAL A 187 -19.37 8.15 -9.18
N TYR A 188 -19.35 8.67 -10.42
CA TYR A 188 -18.83 7.92 -11.56
C TYR A 188 -17.35 7.57 -11.39
N TYR A 189 -16.56 8.48 -10.87
CA TYR A 189 -15.15 8.24 -10.57
C TYR A 189 -14.97 7.13 -9.52
N THR A 190 -15.75 7.16 -8.46
CA THR A 190 -15.73 6.12 -7.41
C THR A 190 -16.14 4.76 -7.97
N ARG A 191 -17.13 4.70 -8.87
CA ARG A 191 -17.50 3.49 -9.61
C ARG A 191 -16.31 2.93 -10.40
N ASP A 192 -15.62 3.78 -11.13
CA ASP A 192 -14.51 3.35 -11.98
C ASP A 192 -13.33 2.84 -11.16
N VAL A 193 -13.06 3.45 -9.99
CA VAL A 193 -12.08 2.93 -9.03
C VAL A 193 -12.53 1.58 -8.51
N PHE A 194 -13.79 1.43 -8.08
CA PHE A 194 -14.33 0.18 -7.57
C PHE A 194 -14.25 -0.95 -8.58
N ASN A 195 -14.59 -0.68 -9.84
CA ASN A 195 -14.54 -1.69 -10.92
C ASN A 195 -13.11 -2.09 -11.29
N ASN A 196 -12.12 -1.27 -10.99
CA ASN A 196 -10.71 -1.51 -11.31
C ASN A 196 -9.86 -1.90 -10.08
N GLU A 197 -10.45 -2.00 -8.89
CA GLU A 197 -9.73 -2.48 -7.72
C GLU A 197 -9.31 -3.96 -7.89
N PHE A 198 -8.18 -4.34 -7.29
CA PHE A 198 -7.54 -5.64 -7.52
C PHE A 198 -8.10 -6.76 -6.63
N GLY A 199 -9.39 -7.05 -6.69
CA GLY A 199 -10.01 -8.12 -5.89
C GLY A 199 -10.03 -7.82 -4.38
N TYR A 200 -9.96 -6.55 -3.99
CA TYR A 200 -9.98 -6.16 -2.59
C TYR A 200 -11.36 -6.37 -1.96
N TYR A 201 -12.42 -6.08 -2.72
CA TYR A 201 -13.79 -6.33 -2.28
C TYR A 201 -14.05 -7.84 -2.09
N GLU A 202 -13.63 -8.66 -3.04
CA GLU A 202 -13.74 -10.12 -2.97
C GLU A 202 -12.92 -10.68 -1.79
N ALA A 203 -11.73 -10.14 -1.52
CA ALA A 203 -10.95 -10.49 -0.34
C ALA A 203 -11.62 -10.04 0.96
N ALA A 204 -12.37 -8.93 0.95
CA ALA A 204 -13.18 -8.51 2.08
C ALA A 204 -14.35 -9.49 2.33
N CYS A 205 -15.02 -9.96 1.28
CA CYS A 205 -16.04 -11.00 1.36
C CYS A 205 -15.47 -12.33 1.88
N ALA A 206 -14.25 -12.69 1.45
CA ALA A 206 -13.58 -13.92 1.89
C ALA A 206 -13.25 -13.96 3.39
N ARG A 207 -13.26 -12.82 4.10
CA ARG A 207 -13.08 -12.78 5.57
C ARG A 207 -14.18 -13.52 6.32
N VAL A 208 -15.40 -13.51 5.80
CA VAL A 208 -16.55 -14.14 6.45
C VAL A 208 -16.33 -15.65 6.60
N PRO A 209 -16.17 -16.45 5.53
CA PRO A 209 -15.97 -17.88 5.65
C PRO A 209 -14.67 -18.22 6.37
N VAL A 210 -13.59 -17.45 6.20
CA VAL A 210 -12.33 -17.68 6.94
C VAL A 210 -12.54 -17.61 8.45
N LEU A 211 -13.32 -16.64 8.94
CA LEU A 211 -13.62 -16.52 10.36
C LEU A 211 -14.66 -17.54 10.83
N GLN A 212 -15.63 -17.90 9.96
CA GLN A 212 -16.61 -18.94 10.26
C GLN A 212 -16.00 -20.34 10.35
N GLU A 213 -14.97 -20.64 9.55
CA GLU A 213 -14.21 -21.90 9.64
C GLU A 213 -13.53 -22.08 11.02
N TYR A 214 -13.20 -20.99 11.72
CA TYR A 214 -12.76 -21.04 13.12
C TYR A 214 -13.90 -21.18 14.12
N GLY A 215 -15.14 -21.06 13.70
CA GLY A 215 -16.32 -21.11 14.59
C GLY A 215 -16.80 -19.75 15.07
N ILE A 216 -16.38 -18.65 14.42
CA ILE A 216 -16.91 -17.30 14.71
C ILE A 216 -18.23 -17.14 13.97
N SER A 217 -19.29 -16.83 14.69
CA SER A 217 -20.59 -16.47 14.12
C SER A 217 -20.80 -14.96 14.14
N PHE A 218 -21.58 -14.47 13.20
CA PHE A 218 -21.93 -13.06 13.06
C PHE A 218 -23.44 -12.92 12.96
N ASP A 219 -24.02 -11.95 13.67
CA ASP A 219 -25.44 -11.61 13.55
C ASP A 219 -25.77 -11.12 12.12
N ASP A 220 -24.86 -10.36 11.54
CA ASP A 220 -24.92 -9.91 10.14
C ASP A 220 -23.51 -10.03 9.52
N PRO A 221 -23.24 -11.10 8.73
CA PRO A 221 -21.97 -11.31 8.05
C PRO A 221 -21.59 -10.17 7.10
N ARG A 222 -22.58 -9.44 6.56
CA ARG A 222 -22.35 -8.31 5.65
C ARG A 222 -21.57 -7.19 6.32
N ARG A 223 -21.71 -6.99 7.63
CA ARG A 223 -20.92 -6.00 8.41
C ARG A 223 -19.43 -6.34 8.47
N VAL A 224 -19.05 -7.60 8.26
CA VAL A 224 -17.64 -8.02 8.18
C VAL A 224 -16.98 -7.43 6.94
N VAL A 225 -17.72 -7.40 5.83
CA VAL A 225 -17.27 -6.81 4.56
C VAL A 225 -17.07 -5.30 4.69
N CYS A 226 -17.98 -4.64 5.38
CA CYS A 226 -17.94 -3.18 5.63
C CYS A 226 -16.82 -2.75 6.58
N CYS A 227 -16.22 -3.67 7.34
CA CYS A 227 -15.14 -3.34 8.25
C CYS A 227 -13.80 -3.21 7.55
N ARG A 228 -13.00 -2.19 7.90
CA ARG A 228 -11.56 -2.15 7.57
C ARG A 228 -10.86 -3.36 8.18
N SER A 229 -9.85 -3.90 7.49
CA SER A 229 -9.11 -5.10 7.97
C SER A 229 -8.57 -4.92 9.37
N ALA A 230 -8.00 -3.77 9.68
CA ALA A 230 -7.49 -3.46 11.01
C ALA A 230 -8.61 -3.39 12.07
N ALA A 231 -9.74 -2.71 11.74
CA ALA A 231 -10.88 -2.61 12.65
C ALA A 231 -11.53 -3.99 12.90
N LEU A 232 -11.65 -4.81 11.86
CA LEU A 232 -12.15 -6.18 11.99
C LEU A 232 -11.25 -7.04 12.89
N ALA A 233 -9.94 -7.04 12.60
CA ALA A 233 -8.98 -7.78 13.41
C ALA A 233 -9.02 -7.31 14.87
N ARG A 234 -9.02 -5.99 15.13
CA ARG A 234 -9.16 -5.43 16.47
C ARG A 234 -10.43 -5.94 17.16
N ASN A 235 -11.59 -5.86 16.51
CA ASN A 235 -12.87 -6.24 17.10
C ASN A 235 -12.91 -7.75 17.43
N VAL A 236 -12.49 -8.58 16.49
CA VAL A 236 -12.50 -10.05 16.65
C VAL A 236 -11.54 -10.47 17.75
N PHE A 237 -10.30 -10.01 17.73
CA PHE A 237 -9.32 -10.37 18.76
C PHE A 237 -9.64 -9.76 20.12
N SER A 238 -10.14 -8.51 20.18
CA SER A 238 -10.54 -7.90 21.46
C SER A 238 -11.66 -8.69 22.15
N ALA A 239 -12.59 -9.26 21.39
CA ALA A 239 -13.65 -10.10 21.96
C ALA A 239 -13.14 -11.41 22.59
N MET A 240 -11.94 -11.86 22.17
CA MET A 240 -11.30 -13.09 22.64
C MET A 240 -10.20 -12.86 23.68
N CYS A 241 -9.81 -11.60 23.87
CA CYS A 241 -8.79 -11.23 24.85
C CYS A 241 -9.39 -11.02 26.25
N THR A 242 -8.54 -10.74 27.16
CA THR A 242 -8.72 -10.11 28.46
C THR A 242 -8.94 -11.01 29.67
N ASN A 243 -9.86 -11.92 29.80
CA ASN A 243 -10.11 -12.62 31.08
C ASN A 243 -9.81 -11.75 32.31
N GLY A 244 -10.16 -10.47 32.29
CA GLY A 244 -9.86 -9.51 33.35
C GLY A 244 -8.43 -8.91 33.32
N ARG A 245 -7.57 -9.27 32.36
CA ARG A 245 -6.21 -8.70 32.21
C ARG A 245 -6.23 -7.39 31.45
N SER A 246 -5.38 -6.45 31.82
CA SER A 246 -5.14 -5.21 31.08
C SER A 246 -3.74 -5.21 30.47
N PRO A 247 -3.51 -4.58 29.31
CA PRO A 247 -2.15 -4.33 28.81
C PRO A 247 -1.25 -3.60 29.80
N LYS A 248 -1.83 -2.79 30.70
CA LYS A 248 -1.11 -2.07 31.74
C LYS A 248 -0.58 -2.97 32.84
N ASP A 249 -1.14 -4.17 33.00
CA ASP A 249 -0.72 -5.15 34.00
C ASP A 249 0.41 -6.05 33.47
N ASP A 250 0.87 -5.84 32.23
CA ASP A 250 1.99 -6.59 31.66
C ASP A 250 3.30 -6.12 32.27
N ALA A 251 3.81 -6.89 33.21
CA ALA A 251 5.08 -6.60 33.85
C ALA A 251 6.31 -6.94 33.00
N ARG A 252 6.11 -7.49 31.79
CA ARG A 252 7.18 -7.81 30.84
C ARG A 252 7.66 -6.56 30.12
N THR A 253 8.64 -5.89 30.70
CA THR A 253 9.20 -4.63 30.14
C THR A 253 10.32 -4.85 29.13
N THR A 254 10.85 -6.08 29.05
CA THR A 254 12.06 -6.42 28.29
C THR A 254 11.75 -7.26 27.07
N ILE A 255 12.71 -7.34 26.15
CA ILE A 255 12.64 -8.22 24.97
C ILE A 255 12.92 -9.64 25.39
N LYS A 256 12.18 -10.60 24.85
CA LYS A 256 12.54 -12.01 24.93
C LYS A 256 13.28 -12.39 23.64
N PHE A 257 14.47 -12.93 23.77
CA PHE A 257 15.20 -13.46 22.62
C PHE A 257 14.76 -14.88 22.28
N ALA A 258 14.66 -15.18 20.97
CA ALA A 258 14.21 -16.45 20.44
C ALA A 258 15.21 -17.57 20.70
N ILE A 259 16.50 -17.23 20.64
CA ILE A 259 17.64 -18.12 20.89
C ILE A 259 18.72 -17.36 21.69
N ASP A 260 19.75 -18.08 22.10
CA ASP A 260 20.97 -17.45 22.61
C ASP A 260 21.85 -16.98 21.46
N TYR A 261 21.89 -15.69 21.23
CA TYR A 261 22.69 -15.06 20.18
C TYR A 261 24.18 -14.88 20.54
N THR A 262 24.59 -15.15 21.78
CA THR A 262 26.01 -14.99 22.19
C THR A 262 26.96 -15.90 21.43
N THR A 263 26.45 -17.00 20.92
CA THR A 263 27.23 -17.98 20.14
C THR A 263 27.14 -17.74 18.63
N ARG A 264 26.40 -16.70 18.17
CA ARG A 264 26.21 -16.39 16.76
C ARG A 264 27.24 -15.37 16.28
N GLU A 265 28.10 -15.83 15.40
CA GLU A 265 29.15 -15.03 14.78
C GLU A 265 28.56 -13.90 13.91
N GLY A 266 29.17 -12.73 13.93
CA GLY A 266 28.82 -11.60 13.08
C GLY A 266 27.67 -10.73 13.55
N ILE A 267 26.81 -11.21 14.43
CA ILE A 267 25.68 -10.41 14.96
C ILE A 267 25.83 -10.08 16.45
N GLY A 268 26.97 -10.44 17.05
CA GLY A 268 27.21 -10.25 18.48
C GLY A 268 27.08 -8.81 18.96
N ASP A 269 27.57 -7.85 18.20
CA ASP A 269 27.48 -6.42 18.54
C ASP A 269 26.03 -5.91 18.48
N ALA A 270 25.28 -6.30 17.46
CA ALA A 270 23.85 -5.97 17.33
C ALA A 270 23.04 -6.61 18.47
N TYR A 271 23.33 -7.84 18.82
CA TYR A 271 22.71 -8.50 19.96
C TYR A 271 23.08 -7.81 21.28
N ALA A 272 24.35 -7.48 21.50
CA ALA A 272 24.83 -6.78 22.69
C ALA A 272 24.16 -5.39 22.82
N PHE A 273 23.97 -4.67 21.71
CA PHE A 273 23.24 -3.42 21.68
C PHE A 273 21.82 -3.59 22.24
N TYR A 274 21.05 -4.54 21.73
CA TYR A 274 19.68 -4.78 22.20
C TYR A 274 19.65 -5.31 23.65
N ARG A 275 20.58 -6.15 24.02
CA ARG A 275 20.72 -6.67 25.37
C ARG A 275 21.03 -5.56 26.39
N ASN A 276 21.91 -4.63 26.06
CA ASN A 276 22.23 -3.48 26.92
C ASN A 276 21.01 -2.60 27.21
N ILE A 277 20.11 -2.43 26.26
CA ILE A 277 18.86 -1.70 26.47
C ILE A 277 17.97 -2.42 27.47
N VAL A 278 17.83 -3.73 27.30
CA VAL A 278 17.06 -4.58 28.19
C VAL A 278 17.61 -4.53 29.61
N GLU A 279 18.94 -4.61 29.78
CA GLU A 279 19.60 -4.63 31.09
C GLU A 279 19.55 -3.25 31.80
N LYS A 280 19.54 -2.16 31.05
CA LYS A 280 19.42 -0.82 31.64
C LYS A 280 17.98 -0.47 32.05
N GLY A 281 17.01 -1.28 31.66
CA GLY A 281 15.59 -1.00 31.90
C GLY A 281 15.08 0.20 31.11
N ASP A 282 15.82 0.63 30.10
CA ASP A 282 15.40 1.70 29.24
C ASP A 282 14.13 1.27 28.50
N GLU A 283 13.09 2.07 28.63
CA GLU A 283 11.85 1.82 27.92
C GLU A 283 12.10 2.02 26.42
N LEU A 284 11.96 0.93 25.64
CA LEU A 284 11.86 0.99 24.19
C LEU A 284 10.58 1.71 23.71
N SER A 285 9.94 2.43 24.62
CA SER A 285 8.65 3.07 24.42
C SER A 285 8.71 4.36 23.62
N SER A 286 9.82 5.09 23.66
CA SER A 286 9.99 6.31 22.87
C SER A 286 10.77 6.02 21.58
N LYS A 287 10.03 5.69 20.54
CA LYS A 287 10.49 5.36 19.19
C LYS A 287 11.52 6.32 18.63
N GLU A 288 11.28 7.62 18.79
CA GLU A 288 11.99 8.68 18.08
C GLU A 288 13.38 8.95 18.69
N GLU A 289 13.54 8.83 19.98
CA GLU A 289 14.81 9.06 20.62
C GLU A 289 15.81 7.93 20.41
N PHE A 290 15.30 6.68 20.37
CA PHE A 290 16.14 5.49 20.33
C PHE A 290 16.68 5.19 18.93
N TYR A 291 15.86 5.32 17.89
CA TYR A 291 16.23 5.00 16.50
C TYR A 291 16.76 6.16 15.69
N ASN A 292 16.51 7.40 16.11
CA ASN A 292 17.08 8.58 15.43
C ASN A 292 18.56 8.82 15.71
N LYS A 293 19.15 8.15 16.71
CA LYS A 293 20.54 8.41 17.08
C LYS A 293 21.53 7.34 16.65
N GLU A 294 21.19 6.05 16.69
CA GLU A 294 22.14 4.97 16.37
C GLU A 294 21.41 3.68 15.97
N THR A 295 20.94 3.57 14.74
CA THR A 295 20.48 2.28 14.23
C THR A 295 21.66 1.32 14.12
N PRO A 296 21.63 0.12 14.74
CA PRO A 296 22.72 -0.84 14.61
C PRO A 296 22.91 -1.23 13.14
N THR A 297 24.15 -1.28 12.71
CA THR A 297 24.52 -1.75 11.38
C THR A 297 25.49 -2.91 11.53
N VAL A 298 25.20 -3.99 10.82
CA VAL A 298 26.06 -5.17 10.76
C VAL A 298 26.77 -5.20 9.43
N ARG A 299 28.12 -5.23 9.48
CA ARG A 299 28.95 -5.40 8.29
C ARG A 299 29.11 -6.88 7.98
N LEU A 300 28.64 -7.32 6.82
CA LEU A 300 28.85 -8.69 6.34
C LEU A 300 30.27 -8.90 5.83
N LEU A 301 30.69 -10.15 5.70
CA LEU A 301 32.05 -10.49 5.28
C LEU A 301 32.38 -10.10 3.84
N ASP A 302 31.37 -10.03 2.99
CA ASP A 302 31.47 -9.55 1.61
C ASP A 302 31.44 -8.03 1.48
N GLY A 303 31.33 -7.31 2.61
CA GLY A 303 31.39 -5.86 2.69
C GLY A 303 30.02 -5.18 2.57
N LEU A 304 28.91 -5.89 2.50
CA LEU A 304 27.58 -5.30 2.54
C LEU A 304 27.21 -4.85 3.95
N ASP A 305 26.69 -3.64 4.09
CA ASP A 305 26.15 -3.13 5.35
C ASP A 305 24.65 -3.46 5.46
N VAL A 306 24.25 -4.06 6.57
CA VAL A 306 22.85 -4.35 6.91
C VAL A 306 22.42 -3.47 8.07
N ALA A 307 21.56 -2.52 7.78
CA ALA A 307 20.98 -1.64 8.79
C ALA A 307 19.79 -2.31 9.48
N LEU A 308 19.81 -2.33 10.81
CA LEU A 308 18.73 -2.86 11.63
C LEU A 308 17.74 -1.72 11.93
N GLY A 309 16.78 -1.53 11.05
CA GLY A 309 15.78 -0.48 11.15
C GLY A 309 14.63 -0.85 12.10
N TRP A 310 13.66 0.05 12.21
CA TRP A 310 12.55 -0.14 13.14
C TRP A 310 11.57 -1.26 12.75
N GLY A 311 11.47 -1.57 11.45
CA GLY A 311 10.54 -2.59 10.94
C GLY A 311 11.21 -3.88 10.46
N GLY A 312 12.52 -3.87 10.24
CA GLY A 312 13.24 -5.01 9.68
C GLY A 312 14.72 -4.72 9.49
N ALA A 313 15.46 -5.71 8.98
CA ALA A 313 16.85 -5.57 8.56
C ALA A 313 16.90 -5.27 7.05
N HIS A 314 17.72 -4.31 6.65
CA HIS A 314 17.80 -3.88 5.25
C HIS A 314 19.24 -3.63 4.83
N GLY A 315 19.65 -4.26 3.74
CA GLY A 315 20.91 -4.04 3.07
C GLY A 315 20.77 -4.41 1.60
N ALA A 316 21.39 -3.67 0.69
CA ALA A 316 21.34 -4.00 -0.73
C ALA A 316 22.54 -3.40 -1.47
N ILE A 317 23.00 -4.10 -2.49
CA ILE A 317 23.93 -3.53 -3.45
C ILE A 317 23.17 -2.54 -4.31
N GLU A 318 23.46 -1.26 -4.18
CA GLU A 318 22.80 -0.22 -4.98
C GLU A 318 23.23 -0.27 -6.45
N GLY A 319 22.29 0.01 -7.36
CA GLY A 319 22.55 -0.02 -8.80
C GLY A 319 22.98 -1.40 -9.31
N TYR A 320 22.42 -2.47 -8.75
CA TYR A 320 22.78 -3.84 -9.11
C TYR A 320 21.94 -4.37 -10.27
N VAL A 321 22.60 -5.04 -11.19
CA VAL A 321 21.99 -5.84 -12.27
C VAL A 321 22.56 -7.22 -12.20
N LYS A 322 21.69 -8.26 -12.19
CA LYS A 322 22.12 -9.65 -12.18
C LYS A 322 23.01 -9.95 -13.40
N PRO A 323 24.27 -10.40 -13.21
CA PRO A 323 25.10 -10.87 -14.30
C PRO A 323 24.55 -12.14 -14.96
N ASP A 324 24.85 -12.32 -16.26
CA ASP A 324 24.34 -13.45 -17.03
C ASP A 324 24.95 -14.80 -16.59
N ASP A 325 26.18 -14.77 -16.05
CA ASP A 325 26.99 -15.95 -15.63
C ASP A 325 26.80 -16.31 -14.16
N VAL A 326 25.92 -15.62 -13.44
CA VAL A 326 25.67 -15.82 -12.01
C VAL A 326 24.23 -16.25 -11.77
N LYS A 327 24.03 -17.21 -10.88
CA LYS A 327 22.71 -17.50 -10.29
C LYS A 327 22.47 -16.64 -9.07
N ILE A 328 21.26 -16.17 -8.89
CA ILE A 328 20.81 -15.59 -7.63
C ILE A 328 19.81 -16.56 -7.00
N LEU A 329 20.12 -17.00 -5.79
CA LEU A 329 19.16 -17.72 -4.95
C LEU A 329 18.58 -16.78 -3.91
N TYR A 330 17.27 -16.82 -3.77
CA TYR A 330 16.50 -16.05 -2.80
C TYR A 330 15.87 -16.96 -1.77
N ALA A 331 16.21 -16.77 -0.51
CA ALA A 331 15.57 -17.42 0.63
C ALA A 331 14.59 -16.44 1.28
N ASP A 332 13.28 -16.73 1.17
CA ASP A 332 12.19 -15.90 1.68
C ASP A 332 11.42 -16.62 2.78
N VAL A 333 11.30 -15.98 3.96
CA VAL A 333 10.63 -16.57 5.12
C VAL A 333 9.12 -16.45 5.00
N SER A 334 8.47 -17.57 4.97
CA SER A 334 7.00 -17.62 4.93
C SER A 334 6.38 -17.11 6.23
N SER A 335 5.90 -15.87 6.25
CA SER A 335 5.22 -15.27 7.42
C SER A 335 6.10 -15.18 8.68
N MET A 336 7.26 -14.57 8.59
CA MET A 336 8.27 -14.51 9.65
C MET A 336 7.70 -14.04 11.00
N TYR A 337 7.03 -12.90 11.06
CA TYR A 337 6.51 -12.34 12.32
C TYR A 337 5.44 -13.23 12.97
N PRO A 338 4.45 -13.77 12.24
CA PRO A 338 3.56 -14.78 12.78
C PRO A 338 4.27 -16.03 13.30
N THR A 339 5.29 -16.51 12.59
CA THR A 339 6.07 -17.67 13.02
C THR A 339 6.79 -17.39 14.34
N LEU A 340 7.42 -16.22 14.47
CA LEU A 340 8.06 -15.81 15.74
C LEU A 340 7.06 -15.74 16.88
N MET A 341 5.89 -15.13 16.67
CA MET A 341 4.85 -15.06 17.69
C MET A 341 4.43 -16.47 18.18
N ILE A 342 4.20 -17.38 17.24
CA ILE A 342 3.69 -18.73 17.53
C ILE A 342 4.79 -19.63 18.12
N LYS A 343 5.93 -19.74 17.44
CA LYS A 343 6.97 -20.71 17.76
C LYS A 343 7.81 -20.36 19.01
N HIS A 344 7.86 -19.07 19.35
CA HIS A 344 8.63 -18.57 20.50
C HIS A 344 7.76 -18.00 21.63
N ASP A 345 6.44 -18.14 21.51
CA ASP A 345 5.45 -17.70 22.52
C ASP A 345 5.57 -16.18 22.80
N PHE A 346 5.62 -15.37 21.72
CA PHE A 346 5.66 -13.91 21.83
C PHE A 346 4.27 -13.29 21.84
N TYR A 347 3.31 -13.96 22.43
CA TYR A 347 1.92 -13.48 22.50
C TYR A 347 1.73 -12.32 23.46
N PRO A 348 0.80 -11.39 23.16
CA PRO A 348 0.37 -10.37 24.10
C PRO A 348 -0.11 -10.97 25.44
N TYR A 349 0.14 -10.25 26.53
CA TYR A 349 -0.26 -10.67 27.86
C TYR A 349 -1.77 -10.94 28.00
N THR A 350 -2.57 -10.16 27.29
CA THR A 350 -4.04 -10.25 27.30
C THR A 350 -4.60 -11.38 26.44
N PHE A 351 -3.76 -12.09 25.66
CA PHE A 351 -4.23 -13.21 24.85
C PHE A 351 -4.66 -14.38 25.72
N THR A 352 -5.92 -14.78 25.57
CA THR A 352 -6.43 -16.03 26.09
C THR A 352 -6.00 -17.21 25.19
N PRO A 353 -6.14 -18.46 25.62
CA PRO A 353 -5.97 -19.63 24.75
C PRO A 353 -6.81 -19.56 23.47
N HIS A 354 -7.99 -18.95 23.55
CA HIS A 354 -8.89 -18.80 22.40
C HIS A 354 -8.36 -17.78 21.39
N ALA A 355 -7.84 -16.64 21.85
CA ALA A 355 -7.20 -15.65 20.97
C ALA A 355 -5.93 -16.21 20.29
N ARG A 356 -5.13 -17.00 21.04
CA ARG A 356 -3.98 -17.73 20.48
C ARG A 356 -4.42 -18.72 19.40
N GLY A 357 -5.45 -19.52 19.69
CA GLY A 357 -5.99 -20.51 18.76
C GLY A 357 -6.49 -19.88 17.46
N LEU A 358 -7.15 -18.74 17.52
CA LEU A 358 -7.54 -18.01 16.30
C LEU A 358 -6.32 -17.54 15.48
N TYR A 359 -5.31 -17.00 16.17
CA TYR A 359 -4.11 -16.53 15.48
C TYR A 359 -3.37 -17.66 14.77
N GLU A 360 -3.19 -18.79 15.44
CA GLU A 360 -2.60 -20.01 14.89
C GLU A 360 -3.43 -20.60 13.75
N PHE A 361 -4.77 -20.63 13.91
CA PHE A 361 -5.68 -21.07 12.86
C PHE A 361 -5.52 -20.21 11.60
N LEU A 362 -5.56 -18.89 11.73
CA LEU A 362 -5.39 -17.98 10.59
C LEU A 362 -4.03 -18.18 9.89
N TYR A 363 -2.96 -18.40 10.66
CA TYR A 363 -1.63 -18.67 10.13
C TYR A 363 -1.60 -19.98 9.33
N HIS A 364 -2.05 -21.08 9.89
CA HIS A 364 -2.04 -22.38 9.22
C HIS A 364 -3.00 -22.43 8.02
N SER A 365 -4.20 -21.84 8.18
CA SER A 365 -5.18 -21.75 7.09
C SER A 365 -4.66 -20.94 5.92
N ARG A 366 -3.96 -19.81 6.16
CA ARG A 366 -3.31 -19.04 5.10
C ARG A 366 -2.36 -19.89 4.26
N LEU A 367 -1.49 -20.67 4.90
CA LEU A 367 -0.53 -21.55 4.22
C LEU A 367 -1.26 -22.64 3.43
N THR A 368 -2.32 -23.21 3.99
CA THR A 368 -3.17 -24.20 3.34
C THR A 368 -3.87 -23.61 2.11
N TYR A 369 -4.50 -22.44 2.25
CA TYR A 369 -5.16 -21.75 1.14
C TYR A 369 -4.18 -21.38 0.00
N LYS A 370 -2.93 -20.95 0.36
CA LYS A 370 -1.89 -20.69 -0.65
C LYS A 370 -1.58 -21.95 -1.44
N LYS A 371 -1.39 -23.12 -0.78
CA LYS A 371 -1.13 -24.41 -1.42
C LYS A 371 -2.30 -24.92 -2.28
N GLN A 372 -3.54 -24.58 -1.92
CA GLN A 372 -4.76 -24.96 -2.63
C GLN A 372 -5.13 -23.99 -3.76
N GLY A 373 -4.41 -22.88 -3.91
CA GLY A 373 -4.72 -21.85 -4.91
C GLY A 373 -5.91 -20.96 -4.54
N GLU A 374 -6.41 -21.02 -3.30
CA GLU A 374 -7.49 -20.18 -2.78
C GLU A 374 -6.98 -18.77 -2.43
N LYS A 375 -6.61 -18.01 -3.47
CA LYS A 375 -5.93 -16.71 -3.34
C LYS A 375 -6.66 -15.73 -2.45
N LEU A 376 -7.98 -15.59 -2.59
CA LEU A 376 -8.79 -14.63 -1.83
C LEU A 376 -8.82 -14.95 -0.34
N LYS A 377 -9.03 -16.21 0.03
CA LYS A 377 -8.99 -16.64 1.44
C LYS A 377 -7.59 -16.48 2.04
N SER A 378 -6.55 -16.84 1.28
CA SER A 378 -5.16 -16.63 1.69
C SER A 378 -4.86 -15.16 1.95
N GLN A 379 -5.34 -14.26 1.09
CA GLN A 379 -5.19 -12.82 1.24
C GLN A 379 -6.01 -12.28 2.43
N ALA A 380 -7.23 -12.76 2.63
CA ALA A 380 -8.06 -12.38 3.79
C ALA A 380 -7.38 -12.76 5.12
N ALA A 381 -6.91 -14.00 5.24
CA ALA A 381 -6.17 -14.45 6.43
C ALA A 381 -4.86 -13.67 6.63
N LYS A 382 -4.09 -13.42 5.57
CA LYS A 382 -2.85 -12.61 5.59
C LYS A 382 -3.11 -11.22 6.17
N ARG A 383 -4.17 -10.55 5.71
CA ARG A 383 -4.51 -9.19 6.16
C ARG A 383 -4.92 -9.14 7.61
N LEU A 384 -5.71 -10.12 8.09
CA LEU A 384 -6.11 -10.21 9.50
C LEU A 384 -4.91 -10.38 10.42
N ILE A 385 -3.97 -11.28 10.07
CA ILE A 385 -2.73 -11.52 10.83
C ILE A 385 -1.84 -10.28 10.83
N ALA A 386 -1.60 -9.70 9.66
CA ALA A 386 -0.73 -8.52 9.51
C ALA A 386 -1.31 -7.31 10.26
N SER A 387 -2.64 -7.11 10.18
CA SER A 387 -3.32 -6.04 10.91
C SER A 387 -3.15 -6.19 12.42
N LEU A 388 -3.30 -7.41 12.95
CA LEU A 388 -3.08 -7.67 14.38
C LEU A 388 -1.64 -7.33 14.78
N THR A 389 -0.66 -7.85 14.05
CA THR A 389 0.76 -7.62 14.35
C THR A 389 1.09 -6.12 14.30
N GLY A 390 0.57 -5.38 13.30
CA GLY A 390 0.74 -3.93 13.20
C GLY A 390 0.10 -3.15 14.36
N MET A 391 -0.97 -3.67 14.97
CA MET A 391 -1.67 -3.02 16.07
C MET A 391 -1.11 -3.35 17.47
N LEU A 392 -0.04 -4.14 17.59
CA LEU A 392 0.58 -4.42 18.90
C LEU A 392 1.07 -3.16 19.62
N LYS A 393 1.28 -2.06 18.90
CA LYS A 393 1.61 -0.73 19.45
C LYS A 393 0.42 0.24 19.51
N ASP A 394 -0.75 -0.15 19.01
CA ASP A 394 -1.94 0.70 19.04
C ASP A 394 -2.42 0.89 20.50
N LYS A 395 -2.38 2.15 20.97
CA LYS A 395 -2.79 2.52 22.32
C LYS A 395 -4.26 2.20 22.64
N PHE A 396 -5.09 1.98 21.63
CA PHE A 396 -6.50 1.65 21.76
C PHE A 396 -6.78 0.14 21.65
N ALA A 397 -5.78 -0.68 21.30
CA ALA A 397 -5.96 -2.13 21.22
C ALA A 397 -5.89 -2.77 22.61
N VAL A 398 -6.90 -3.58 22.96
CA VAL A 398 -6.94 -4.35 24.21
C VAL A 398 -5.77 -5.35 24.30
N PHE A 399 -5.21 -5.73 23.17
CA PHE A 399 -4.06 -6.62 23.06
C PHE A 399 -2.75 -5.87 22.79
N ARG A 400 -2.69 -4.56 23.05
CA ARG A 400 -1.43 -3.81 22.97
C ARG A 400 -0.35 -4.53 23.80
N SER A 401 0.81 -4.72 23.21
CA SER A 401 1.96 -5.31 23.84
C SER A 401 3.24 -4.86 23.16
N GLU A 402 3.93 -3.91 23.75
CA GLU A 402 5.24 -3.45 23.28
C GLU A 402 6.25 -4.57 23.38
N TRP A 403 6.18 -5.36 24.46
CA TRP A 403 7.01 -6.55 24.63
C TRP A 403 6.88 -7.53 23.46
N SER A 404 5.65 -7.89 23.06
CA SER A 404 5.41 -8.79 21.92
C SER A 404 5.95 -8.19 20.63
N ASN A 405 5.63 -6.92 20.36
CA ASN A 405 6.10 -6.24 19.16
C ASN A 405 7.63 -6.18 19.08
N ASN A 406 8.29 -5.78 20.17
CA ASN A 406 9.74 -5.63 20.20
C ASN A 406 10.43 -7.01 20.12
N SER A 407 9.92 -8.02 20.84
CA SER A 407 10.44 -9.40 20.73
C SER A 407 10.34 -9.93 19.30
N ILE A 408 9.19 -9.75 18.61
CA ILE A 408 9.01 -10.17 17.22
C ILE A 408 9.97 -9.42 16.29
N THR A 409 9.98 -8.09 16.36
CA THR A 409 10.73 -7.26 15.42
C THR A 409 12.23 -7.48 15.54
N ILE A 410 12.76 -7.46 16.76
CA ILE A 410 14.20 -7.58 17.02
C ILE A 410 14.71 -8.99 16.71
N ASN A 411 13.96 -10.02 17.10
CA ASN A 411 14.36 -11.38 16.72
C ASN A 411 14.28 -11.60 15.20
N GLY A 412 13.31 -10.99 14.51
CA GLY A 412 13.25 -11.00 13.06
C GLY A 412 14.50 -10.39 12.42
N GLN A 413 14.91 -9.21 12.89
CA GLN A 413 16.13 -8.53 12.43
C GLN A 413 17.37 -9.38 12.67
N LEU A 414 17.57 -9.84 13.90
CA LEU A 414 18.74 -10.62 14.26
C LEU A 414 18.80 -11.93 13.48
N SER A 415 17.68 -12.62 13.30
CA SER A 415 17.66 -13.90 12.60
C SER A 415 17.98 -13.77 11.10
N VAL A 416 17.39 -12.78 10.41
CA VAL A 416 17.66 -12.55 8.98
C VAL A 416 19.11 -12.09 8.76
N THR A 417 19.62 -11.22 9.65
CA THR A 417 21.01 -10.77 9.59
C THR A 417 21.99 -11.91 9.87
N ASP A 418 21.64 -12.84 10.77
CA ASP A 418 22.42 -14.06 10.99
C ASP A 418 22.48 -14.91 9.72
N LEU A 419 21.34 -15.16 9.05
CA LEU A 419 21.35 -15.88 7.77
C LEU A 419 22.26 -15.19 6.75
N ALA A 420 22.12 -13.88 6.61
CA ALA A 420 22.93 -13.11 5.68
C ALA A 420 24.42 -13.21 6.01
N TYR A 421 24.79 -13.17 7.29
CA TYR A 421 26.18 -13.31 7.72
C TYR A 421 26.72 -14.72 7.44
N GLN A 422 25.94 -15.79 7.75
CA GLN A 422 26.38 -17.16 7.46
C GLN A 422 26.56 -17.40 5.95
N LEU A 423 25.63 -16.88 5.14
CA LEU A 423 25.75 -16.95 3.69
C LEU A 423 26.93 -16.15 3.15
N SER A 424 27.27 -14.99 3.75
CA SER A 424 28.40 -14.15 3.32
C SER A 424 29.77 -14.79 3.51
N LYS A 425 29.86 -15.91 4.23
CA LYS A 425 31.07 -16.73 4.33
C LYS A 425 31.41 -17.45 3.02
N HIS A 426 30.42 -17.63 2.16
CA HIS A 426 30.55 -18.43 0.93
C HIS A 426 30.12 -17.66 -0.31
N PHE A 427 29.20 -16.69 -0.17
CA PHE A 427 28.50 -16.05 -1.26
C PHE A 427 28.52 -14.52 -1.11
N ARG A 428 28.44 -13.83 -2.23
CA ARG A 428 28.18 -12.41 -2.24
C ARG A 428 26.70 -12.16 -1.99
N ILE A 429 26.37 -11.35 -0.98
CA ILE A 429 24.99 -10.99 -0.64
C ILE A 429 24.55 -9.81 -1.50
N VAL A 430 23.44 -9.98 -2.22
CA VAL A 430 22.88 -8.94 -3.10
C VAL A 430 21.86 -8.08 -2.39
N GLN A 431 21.02 -8.73 -1.57
CA GLN A 431 19.99 -8.04 -0.81
C GLN A 431 19.67 -8.77 0.49
N VAL A 432 19.48 -8.00 1.55
CA VAL A 432 18.83 -8.42 2.80
C VAL A 432 17.57 -7.57 2.96
N ASN A 433 16.43 -8.20 3.03
CA ASN A 433 15.15 -7.54 3.29
C ASN A 433 14.57 -8.11 4.58
N THR A 434 13.51 -7.48 5.10
CA THR A 434 12.85 -7.81 6.38
C THR A 434 12.73 -9.31 6.67
N ASP A 435 12.45 -10.11 5.65
CA ASP A 435 12.11 -11.54 5.73
C ASP A 435 12.87 -12.42 4.72
N GLY A 436 13.88 -11.89 4.03
CA GLY A 436 14.60 -12.68 3.04
C GLY A 436 16.00 -12.21 2.70
N VAL A 437 16.79 -13.11 2.11
CA VAL A 437 18.19 -12.88 1.69
C VAL A 437 18.39 -13.37 0.26
N MET A 438 18.95 -12.52 -0.60
CA MET A 438 19.39 -12.86 -1.94
C MET A 438 20.92 -12.97 -2.00
N ALA A 439 21.44 -14.01 -2.58
CA ALA A 439 22.89 -14.22 -2.73
C ALA A 439 23.25 -14.68 -4.15
N GLU A 440 24.42 -14.24 -4.63
CA GLU A 440 25.07 -14.78 -5.83
C GLU A 440 25.65 -16.16 -5.52
N VAL A 441 25.21 -17.16 -6.24
CA VAL A 441 25.63 -18.56 -6.06
C VAL A 441 26.23 -19.07 -7.34
N LYS A 442 27.45 -19.59 -7.30
CA LYS A 442 28.09 -20.23 -8.47
C LYS A 442 27.46 -21.56 -8.76
N SER A 443 27.47 -21.95 -10.03
CA SER A 443 26.98 -23.28 -10.44
C SER A 443 27.74 -24.37 -9.70
N GLY A 444 27.00 -25.29 -9.06
CA GLY A 444 27.54 -26.36 -8.24
C GLY A 444 27.62 -26.08 -6.74
N GLU A 445 27.37 -24.84 -6.32
CA GLU A 445 27.39 -24.45 -4.90
C GLU A 445 25.99 -24.31 -4.29
N GLU A 446 24.92 -24.64 -5.06
CA GLU A 446 23.53 -24.51 -4.63
C GLU A 446 23.21 -25.37 -3.39
N GLU A 447 23.86 -26.51 -3.27
CA GLU A 447 23.71 -27.41 -2.12
C GLU A 447 24.24 -26.76 -0.83
N THR A 448 25.36 -26.05 -0.92
CA THR A 448 25.92 -25.30 0.21
C THR A 448 24.96 -24.21 0.66
N PHE A 449 24.36 -23.48 -0.28
CA PHE A 449 23.34 -22.46 0.04
C PHE A 449 22.16 -23.11 0.77
N ARG A 450 21.59 -24.19 0.20
CA ARG A 450 20.43 -24.88 0.82
C ARG A 450 20.76 -25.40 2.21
N ARG A 451 21.89 -26.03 2.41
CA ARG A 451 22.32 -26.56 3.71
C ARG A 451 22.38 -25.45 4.77
N ILE A 452 22.96 -24.29 4.44
CA ILE A 452 23.02 -23.15 5.37
C ILE A 452 21.62 -22.64 5.70
N VAL A 453 20.74 -22.52 4.70
CA VAL A 453 19.35 -22.10 4.91
C VAL A 453 18.59 -23.13 5.77
N ASP A 454 18.75 -24.44 5.51
CA ASP A 454 18.08 -25.49 6.27
C ASP A 454 18.54 -25.53 7.73
N GLU A 455 19.83 -25.44 7.99
CA GLU A 455 20.40 -25.36 9.36
C GLU A 455 19.83 -24.15 10.10
N TRP A 456 19.74 -23.00 9.43
CA TRP A 456 19.16 -21.79 9.97
C TRP A 456 17.63 -21.92 10.21
N CYS A 457 16.90 -22.56 9.29
CA CYS A 457 15.46 -22.85 9.45
C CYS A 457 15.18 -23.71 10.68
N VAL A 458 16.00 -24.74 10.92
CA VAL A 458 15.88 -25.58 12.12
C VAL A 458 16.09 -24.77 13.39
N LEU A 459 17.12 -23.90 13.40
CA LEU A 459 17.46 -23.09 14.57
C LEU A 459 16.33 -22.12 14.94
N TYR A 460 15.78 -21.39 13.95
CA TYR A 460 14.75 -20.37 14.17
C TYR A 460 13.32 -20.87 13.99
N LYS A 461 13.14 -22.14 13.65
CA LYS A 461 11.84 -22.79 13.40
C LYS A 461 11.05 -22.13 12.27
N TYR A 462 11.75 -21.65 11.26
CA TYR A 462 11.13 -21.03 10.08
C TYR A 462 10.81 -22.05 8.98
N GLU A 463 9.85 -21.67 8.14
CA GLU A 463 9.62 -22.27 6.83
C GLU A 463 10.05 -21.25 5.76
N VAL A 464 10.94 -21.67 4.88
CA VAL A 464 11.50 -20.84 3.81
C VAL A 464 11.07 -21.36 2.46
N SER A 465 10.73 -20.48 1.54
CA SER A 465 10.72 -20.80 0.12
C SER A 465 12.01 -20.29 -0.50
N SER A 466 12.79 -21.23 -1.09
CA SER A 466 13.98 -20.87 -1.83
C SER A 466 13.73 -21.05 -3.32
N HIS A 467 14.01 -20.01 -4.11
CA HIS A 467 13.85 -20.04 -5.56
C HIS A 467 14.95 -19.26 -6.26
N GLU A 468 15.12 -19.55 -7.55
CA GLU A 468 16.10 -18.87 -8.40
C GLU A 468 15.50 -17.58 -8.96
N VAL A 469 16.23 -16.48 -8.82
CA VAL A 469 15.90 -15.20 -9.44
C VAL A 469 16.54 -15.16 -10.82
N LYS A 470 15.71 -15.11 -11.86
CA LYS A 470 16.14 -15.14 -13.27
C LYS A 470 16.68 -13.80 -13.73
N GLU A 471 15.98 -12.71 -13.34
CA GLU A 471 16.37 -11.33 -13.64
C GLU A 471 16.25 -10.48 -12.38
N LEU A 472 17.21 -9.60 -12.15
CA LEU A 472 17.16 -8.61 -11.08
C LEU A 472 17.76 -7.30 -11.56
N VAL A 473 16.98 -6.21 -11.43
CA VAL A 473 17.44 -4.84 -11.60
C VAL A 473 17.05 -4.09 -10.31
N GLN A 474 18.03 -3.70 -9.54
CA GLN A 474 17.84 -3.16 -8.20
C GLN A 474 18.53 -1.81 -8.06
N LEU A 475 17.77 -0.74 -7.80
CA LEU A 475 18.32 0.56 -7.39
C LEU A 475 18.73 0.52 -5.92
N ASN A 476 17.88 0.00 -5.07
CA ASN A 476 18.09 -0.22 -3.63
C ASN A 476 17.08 -1.25 -3.11
N VAL A 477 17.13 -1.56 -1.82
CA VAL A 477 16.28 -2.56 -1.17
C VAL A 477 14.77 -2.33 -1.34
N ASN A 478 14.34 -1.10 -1.57
CA ASN A 478 12.94 -0.71 -1.74
C ASN A 478 12.54 -0.40 -3.18
N ASN A 479 13.48 -0.43 -4.13
CA ASN A 479 13.23 -0.17 -5.55
C ASN A 479 13.94 -1.23 -6.39
N TYR A 480 13.19 -2.23 -6.83
CA TYR A 480 13.70 -3.29 -7.70
C TYR A 480 12.64 -3.90 -8.61
N TYR A 481 13.12 -4.47 -9.69
CA TYR A 481 12.42 -5.35 -10.62
C TYR A 481 13.06 -6.73 -10.53
N MET A 482 12.26 -7.76 -10.36
CA MET A 482 12.72 -9.15 -10.21
C MET A 482 11.81 -10.09 -11.02
N VAL A 483 12.40 -11.07 -11.66
CA VAL A 483 11.71 -12.17 -12.33
C VAL A 483 12.16 -13.49 -11.72
N ASP A 484 11.21 -14.31 -11.34
CA ASP A 484 11.40 -15.66 -10.83
C ASP A 484 10.43 -16.66 -11.48
N GLU A 485 10.23 -17.82 -10.88
CA GLU A 485 9.28 -18.83 -11.37
C GLU A 485 7.82 -18.47 -11.13
N GLU A 486 7.53 -17.67 -10.10
CA GLU A 486 6.16 -17.19 -9.79
C GLU A 486 5.74 -16.04 -10.73
N GLY A 487 6.70 -15.43 -11.43
CA GLY A 487 6.47 -14.34 -12.39
C GLY A 487 7.33 -13.11 -12.14
N VAL A 488 6.76 -11.94 -12.34
CA VAL A 488 7.45 -10.66 -12.21
C VAL A 488 7.01 -9.95 -10.94
N THR A 489 7.99 -9.57 -10.13
CA THR A 489 7.80 -8.76 -8.93
C THR A 489 8.42 -7.38 -9.13
N VAL A 490 7.66 -6.33 -8.84
CA VAL A 490 8.14 -4.95 -8.85
C VAL A 490 7.89 -4.32 -7.48
N LYS A 491 8.91 -3.67 -6.95
CA LYS A 491 8.82 -2.90 -5.71
C LYS A 491 9.33 -1.48 -5.91
N GLY A 492 8.66 -0.53 -5.26
CA GLY A 492 9.03 0.88 -5.28
C GLY A 492 8.49 1.66 -6.48
N ALA A 493 8.81 2.96 -6.53
CA ALA A 493 8.24 3.88 -7.50
C ALA A 493 8.97 3.94 -8.84
N SER A 494 10.20 3.39 -8.92
CA SER A 494 11.06 3.50 -10.11
C SER A 494 10.73 2.49 -11.20
N PHE A 495 10.05 1.41 -10.86
CA PHE A 495 9.68 0.33 -11.77
C PHE A 495 8.18 0.13 -11.78
N SER A 496 7.64 -0.31 -12.91
CA SER A 496 6.25 -0.75 -13.04
C SER A 496 6.11 -1.65 -14.26
N LEU A 497 5.21 -2.61 -14.18
CA LEU A 497 4.86 -3.47 -15.32
C LEU A 497 3.46 -3.23 -15.79
N ASN A 498 2.58 -2.90 -14.88
CA ASN A 498 1.18 -2.61 -15.12
C ASN A 498 0.95 -1.10 -15.07
N ARG A 499 -0.15 -0.69 -15.63
CA ARG A 499 -0.70 0.64 -15.40
C ARG A 499 -1.18 0.70 -13.96
N ASP A 500 -0.23 0.92 -13.04
CA ASP A 500 -0.63 1.35 -11.71
C ASP A 500 -1.15 2.76 -11.82
N TYR A 501 -2.21 3.03 -11.12
CA TYR A 501 -3.04 4.23 -11.16
C TYR A 501 -2.32 5.55 -10.87
N PHE A 502 -1.06 5.65 -10.81
CA PHE A 502 -0.29 6.86 -10.55
C PHE A 502 1.02 6.87 -11.30
N ASN A 503 1.11 6.07 -12.33
CA ASN A 503 2.27 6.05 -13.15
C ASN A 503 2.26 7.21 -14.15
N ASP A 504 2.53 8.38 -13.61
CA ASP A 504 3.12 9.43 -14.41
C ASP A 504 4.28 8.83 -15.19
N LYS A 505 4.22 8.94 -16.51
CA LYS A 505 5.22 8.39 -17.44
C LYS A 505 5.47 6.88 -17.23
N ALA A 506 4.39 6.07 -17.19
CA ALA A 506 4.47 4.62 -16.99
C ALA A 506 5.44 3.94 -17.97
N VAL A 507 5.53 4.43 -19.20
CA VAL A 507 6.49 3.95 -20.22
C VAL A 507 7.94 3.97 -19.72
N CYS A 508 8.35 4.99 -18.95
CA CYS A 508 9.71 5.06 -18.41
C CYS A 508 9.97 3.95 -17.39
N LYS A 509 9.00 3.64 -16.54
CA LYS A 509 9.08 2.61 -15.52
C LYS A 509 9.05 1.20 -16.08
N LYS A 510 8.38 1.02 -17.23
CA LYS A 510 8.37 -0.23 -18.00
C LYS A 510 9.67 -0.42 -18.79
N ALA A 511 10.14 0.65 -19.42
CA ALA A 511 11.32 0.58 -20.28
C ALA A 511 12.63 0.48 -19.50
N LEU A 512 12.71 1.04 -18.28
CA LEU A 512 13.92 1.05 -17.47
C LEU A 512 14.48 -0.37 -17.22
N PRO A 513 13.75 -1.30 -16.60
CA PRO A 513 14.30 -2.63 -16.30
C PRO A 513 14.63 -3.39 -17.59
N LEU A 514 13.77 -3.31 -18.59
CA LEU A 514 13.96 -4.04 -19.84
C LEU A 514 15.17 -3.53 -20.64
N SER A 515 15.39 -2.22 -20.71
CA SER A 515 16.56 -1.67 -21.39
C SER A 515 17.87 -2.01 -20.69
N VAL A 516 17.85 -2.04 -19.34
CA VAL A 516 19.01 -2.43 -18.52
C VAL A 516 19.33 -3.90 -18.71
N VAL A 517 18.34 -4.79 -18.60
CA VAL A 517 18.52 -6.25 -18.79
C VAL A 517 18.98 -6.58 -20.22
N ARG A 518 18.31 -6.00 -21.22
CA ARG A 518 18.62 -6.26 -22.63
C ARG A 518 19.85 -5.48 -23.14
N LYS A 519 20.42 -4.59 -22.32
CA LYS A 519 21.58 -3.75 -22.69
C LYS A 519 21.36 -2.98 -23.99
N CYS A 520 20.13 -2.46 -24.19
CA CYS A 520 19.73 -1.74 -25.39
C CYS A 520 19.25 -0.32 -25.09
N ASP A 521 19.17 0.53 -26.13
CA ASP A 521 18.62 1.88 -25.96
C ASP A 521 17.14 1.80 -25.59
N PRO A 522 16.65 2.62 -24.61
CA PRO A 522 15.24 2.64 -24.22
C PRO A 522 14.25 2.84 -25.38
N LEU A 523 14.66 3.54 -26.44
CA LEU A 523 13.83 3.71 -27.64
C LEU A 523 13.47 2.38 -28.30
N GLU A 524 14.37 1.39 -28.27
CA GLU A 524 14.09 0.05 -28.83
C GLU A 524 12.94 -0.62 -28.07
N ILE A 525 12.94 -0.51 -26.76
CA ILE A 525 11.84 -1.03 -25.92
C ILE A 525 10.54 -0.27 -26.19
N MET A 526 10.62 1.06 -26.35
CA MET A 526 9.45 1.91 -26.57
C MET A 526 8.80 1.73 -27.94
N LYS A 527 9.46 1.07 -28.89
CA LYS A 527 8.83 0.71 -30.18
C LYS A 527 7.64 -0.24 -29.99
N ASP A 528 7.74 -1.14 -29.03
CA ASP A 528 6.73 -2.15 -28.75
C ASP A 528 5.62 -1.67 -27.77
N ILE A 529 5.78 -0.48 -27.19
CA ILE A 529 4.80 0.12 -26.29
C ILE A 529 3.94 1.11 -27.08
N ASN A 530 2.72 0.70 -27.41
CA ASN A 530 1.82 1.45 -28.28
C ASN A 530 0.51 1.87 -27.59
N ASP A 531 0.42 1.78 -26.27
CA ASP A 531 -0.71 2.37 -25.52
C ASP A 531 -0.36 3.81 -25.15
N ILE A 532 -1.11 4.77 -25.71
CA ILE A 532 -0.89 6.21 -25.45
C ILE A 532 -0.96 6.54 -23.95
N ARG A 533 -1.72 5.76 -23.17
CA ARG A 533 -1.88 5.94 -21.74
C ARG A 533 -0.61 5.63 -20.95
N ASP A 534 0.32 4.87 -21.50
CA ASP A 534 1.64 4.64 -20.88
C ASP A 534 2.55 5.89 -20.93
N TYR A 535 2.25 6.80 -21.84
CA TYR A 535 3.01 8.03 -22.05
C TYR A 535 2.42 9.24 -21.31
N LEU A 536 1.39 9.05 -20.49
CA LEU A 536 0.76 10.15 -19.76
C LEU A 536 1.74 10.87 -18.85
N ILE A 537 1.70 12.20 -18.92
CA ILE A 537 2.29 13.13 -17.97
C ILE A 537 1.12 13.70 -17.16
N LEU A 538 1.07 13.40 -15.88
CA LEU A 538 0.02 13.87 -14.97
C LEU A 538 0.49 15.16 -14.29
N ILE A 539 -0.16 16.27 -14.58
CA ILE A 539 0.12 17.55 -13.93
C ILE A 539 -0.85 17.72 -12.78
N LYS A 540 -0.32 17.59 -11.54
CA LYS A 540 -1.08 17.85 -10.32
C LYS A 540 -0.92 19.30 -9.88
N THR A 541 -2.03 19.98 -9.61
CA THR A 541 -2.03 21.28 -8.91
C THR A 541 -2.06 21.06 -7.39
N THR A 542 -1.85 22.12 -6.64
CA THR A 542 -1.87 22.13 -5.18
C THR A 542 -2.65 23.35 -4.68
N ASP A 543 -3.08 23.37 -3.43
CA ASP A 543 -3.77 24.52 -2.85
C ASP A 543 -2.94 25.81 -2.91
N THR A 544 -1.62 25.69 -2.91
CA THR A 544 -0.71 26.84 -3.09
C THR A 544 -0.64 27.33 -4.55
N PHE A 545 -0.80 26.41 -5.51
CA PHE A 545 -0.78 26.68 -6.94
C PHE A 545 -1.96 25.95 -7.61
N PRO A 546 -3.19 26.46 -7.42
CA PRO A 546 -4.40 25.78 -7.90
C PRO A 546 -4.63 25.93 -9.42
N TYR A 547 -3.96 26.86 -10.08
CA TYR A 547 -4.17 27.16 -11.48
C TYR A 547 -3.03 26.65 -12.37
N LEU A 548 -3.39 26.22 -13.58
CA LEU A 548 -2.48 25.97 -14.68
C LEU A 548 -2.67 27.04 -15.75
N TYR A 549 -1.58 27.67 -16.17
CA TYR A 549 -1.56 28.67 -17.22
C TYR A 549 -0.81 28.10 -18.43
N ASP A 550 -1.52 28.02 -19.55
CA ASP A 550 -0.92 27.68 -20.83
C ASP A 550 -0.25 28.91 -21.45
N THR A 551 1.06 28.89 -21.55
CA THR A 551 1.84 30.00 -22.07
C THR A 551 1.68 30.18 -23.60
N LEU A 552 1.15 29.18 -24.32
CA LEU A 552 0.91 29.23 -25.76
C LEU A 552 -0.43 29.90 -26.10
N SER A 553 -1.51 29.49 -25.42
CA SER A 553 -2.84 30.08 -25.66
C SER A 553 -3.13 31.32 -24.82
N GLY A 554 -2.45 31.47 -23.68
CA GLY A 554 -2.74 32.49 -22.70
C GLY A 554 -3.94 32.17 -21.80
N GLU A 555 -4.46 30.96 -21.88
CA GLU A 555 -5.58 30.48 -21.09
C GLU A 555 -5.14 30.01 -19.71
N CYS A 556 -6.03 30.19 -18.72
CA CYS A 556 -5.84 29.74 -17.35
C CYS A 556 -6.92 28.72 -17.02
N THR A 557 -6.52 27.57 -16.54
CA THR A 557 -7.40 26.46 -16.16
C THR A 557 -7.25 26.18 -14.68
N GLU A 558 -8.37 26.01 -14.00
CA GLU A 558 -8.45 25.45 -12.64
C GLU A 558 -8.78 23.97 -12.74
N SER A 559 -7.76 23.13 -12.63
CA SER A 559 -7.93 21.67 -12.66
C SER A 559 -6.97 21.02 -11.71
N ARG A 560 -7.43 20.02 -10.97
CA ARG A 560 -6.61 19.29 -10.00
C ARG A 560 -5.66 18.30 -10.66
N CYS A 561 -6.00 17.83 -11.85
CA CYS A 561 -5.15 16.93 -12.61
C CYS A 561 -5.39 17.07 -14.12
N ILE A 562 -4.38 17.47 -14.85
CA ILE A 562 -4.40 17.50 -16.33
C ILE A 562 -3.46 16.44 -16.88
N ARG A 563 -3.86 15.86 -18.00
CA ARG A 563 -3.10 14.82 -18.73
C ARG A 563 -2.51 15.38 -20.00
N CYS A 564 -1.21 15.21 -20.13
CA CYS A 564 -0.48 15.57 -21.33
C CYS A 564 0.36 14.40 -21.82
N ILE A 565 0.83 14.49 -23.04
CA ILE A 565 1.94 13.71 -23.58
C ILE A 565 3.03 14.64 -24.10
N ALA A 566 4.29 14.20 -24.03
CA ALA A 566 5.36 14.89 -24.76
C ALA A 566 5.15 14.66 -26.24
N ALA A 567 5.19 15.74 -27.04
CA ALA A 567 4.86 15.69 -28.46
C ALA A 567 5.90 16.43 -29.31
N LYS A 568 6.13 15.91 -30.49
CA LYS A 568 6.91 16.62 -31.55
C LYS A 568 6.00 17.62 -32.23
N PRO A 569 6.46 18.86 -32.45
CA PRO A 569 5.65 19.89 -33.08
C PRO A 569 5.31 19.51 -34.53
N ASN A 570 4.08 19.09 -34.79
CA ASN A 570 3.52 18.78 -36.09
C ASN A 570 2.05 19.19 -36.13
N GLY A 571 1.79 20.39 -36.70
CA GLY A 571 0.45 20.96 -36.73
C GLY A 571 -0.55 20.20 -37.61
N GLN A 572 -0.11 19.44 -38.62
CA GLN A 572 -1.01 18.60 -39.43
C GLN A 572 -1.49 17.38 -38.64
N LEU A 573 -0.56 16.67 -37.95
CA LEU A 573 -0.91 15.54 -37.09
C LEU A 573 -1.74 15.99 -35.88
N ALA A 574 -1.45 17.16 -35.31
CA ALA A 574 -2.24 17.69 -34.18
C ALA A 574 -3.70 17.95 -34.60
N LYS A 575 -3.91 18.53 -35.81
CA LYS A 575 -5.26 18.72 -36.35
C LYS A 575 -5.96 17.39 -36.63
N LEU A 576 -5.23 16.41 -37.21
CA LEU A 576 -5.77 15.08 -37.48
C LEU A 576 -6.17 14.36 -36.15
N ALA A 577 -5.31 14.46 -35.16
CA ALA A 577 -5.58 13.91 -33.84
C ALA A 577 -6.63 14.71 -33.04
N GLY A 578 -7.08 15.86 -33.50
CA GLY A 578 -8.06 16.70 -32.80
C GLY A 578 -7.54 17.36 -31.53
N VAL A 579 -6.23 17.56 -31.41
CA VAL A 579 -5.57 18.06 -30.19
C VAL A 579 -4.84 19.38 -30.42
N ARG A 580 -4.50 20.06 -29.32
CA ARG A 580 -3.73 21.30 -29.32
C ARG A 580 -2.41 21.15 -28.58
N PHE A 581 -1.41 21.91 -29.01
CA PHE A 581 -0.18 22.01 -28.23
C PHE A 581 -0.37 22.93 -27.02
N VAL A 582 0.27 22.57 -25.92
CA VAL A 582 0.23 23.28 -24.66
C VAL A 582 1.62 23.41 -24.04
N ASN A 583 1.79 24.45 -23.19
CA ASN A 583 2.97 24.62 -22.36
C ASN A 583 2.56 25.20 -21.00
N TYR A 584 2.39 24.34 -20.01
CA TYR A 584 1.82 24.70 -18.73
C TYR A 584 2.85 25.16 -17.69
N VAL A 585 2.47 26.22 -16.96
CA VAL A 585 3.09 26.62 -15.70
C VAL A 585 2.01 26.69 -14.59
N LYS A 586 2.41 26.46 -13.35
CA LYS A 586 1.49 26.58 -12.19
C LYS A 586 1.42 28.02 -11.71
N MET A 587 0.24 28.48 -11.32
CA MET A 587 0.00 29.83 -10.82
C MET A 587 -0.74 29.81 -9.47
N ARG A 588 -0.45 30.82 -8.63
CA ARG A 588 -1.15 31.04 -7.35
C ARG A 588 -2.50 31.71 -7.53
N SER A 589 -2.65 32.53 -8.55
CA SER A 589 -3.84 33.30 -8.84
C SER A 589 -4.09 33.37 -10.33
N SER A 590 -5.33 33.22 -10.76
CA SER A 590 -5.71 33.37 -12.18
C SER A 590 -5.47 34.77 -12.74
N LYS A 591 -5.36 35.79 -11.86
CA LYS A 591 -5.19 37.20 -12.22
C LYS A 591 -3.75 37.70 -12.21
N ASP A 592 -2.86 37.03 -11.46
CA ASP A 592 -1.46 37.44 -11.31
C ASP A 592 -0.51 36.44 -11.99
N LYS A 593 -0.02 36.82 -13.17
CA LYS A 593 0.91 36.01 -13.96
C LYS A 593 2.37 36.13 -13.53
N SER A 594 2.69 36.98 -12.56
CA SER A 594 4.07 37.21 -12.10
C SER A 594 4.57 36.10 -11.18
N ASN A 595 3.68 35.38 -10.49
CA ASN A 595 4.00 34.35 -9.52
C ASN A 595 3.71 32.95 -10.08
N THR A 596 4.62 32.45 -10.91
CA THR A 596 4.50 31.17 -11.58
C THR A 596 5.55 30.16 -11.07
N GLN A 597 5.19 28.91 -11.10
CA GLN A 597 6.10 27.78 -10.84
C GLN A 597 6.13 26.87 -12.08
N LYS A 598 7.32 26.50 -12.53
CA LYS A 598 7.46 25.51 -13.59
C LYS A 598 6.86 24.18 -13.17
N VAL A 599 6.19 23.50 -14.08
CA VAL A 599 5.81 22.10 -13.89
C VAL A 599 7.09 21.26 -13.95
N SER A 600 7.33 20.49 -12.92
CA SER A 600 8.50 19.63 -12.84
C SER A 600 8.46 18.58 -13.96
N ASP A 601 9.59 18.35 -14.60
CA ASP A 601 9.72 17.30 -15.63
C ASP A 601 8.74 17.41 -16.82
N PHE A 602 8.35 18.61 -17.17
CA PHE A 602 7.46 18.88 -18.29
C PHE A 602 8.25 19.11 -19.59
N PRO A 603 7.79 18.56 -20.73
CA PRO A 603 8.47 18.75 -22.03
C PRO A 603 8.31 20.17 -22.54
N THR A 604 9.19 20.57 -23.44
CA THR A 604 9.10 21.87 -24.11
C THR A 604 7.90 21.99 -25.05
N CYS A 605 7.40 20.86 -25.53
CA CYS A 605 6.20 20.75 -26.35
C CYS A 605 5.36 19.59 -25.84
N ALA A 606 4.14 19.86 -25.47
CA ALA A 606 3.18 18.86 -25.01
C ALA A 606 1.86 18.99 -25.75
N VAL A 607 1.07 17.95 -25.67
CA VAL A 607 -0.32 17.92 -26.11
C VAL A 607 -1.17 17.54 -24.91
N GLU A 608 -2.20 18.31 -24.63
CA GLU A 608 -3.22 17.94 -23.66
C GLU A 608 -4.12 16.86 -24.25
N LEU A 609 -4.37 15.81 -23.48
CA LEU A 609 -5.24 14.73 -23.91
C LEU A 609 -6.68 14.98 -23.46
N PRO A 610 -7.65 14.68 -24.34
CA PRO A 610 -9.07 14.80 -24.05
C PRO A 610 -9.53 13.73 -23.06
N ASP A 611 -10.76 13.92 -22.56
CA ASP A 611 -11.39 13.05 -21.56
C ASP A 611 -11.63 11.65 -22.09
N ASP A 612 -12.15 11.55 -23.29
CA ASP A 612 -12.44 10.30 -23.99
C ASP A 612 -11.49 10.08 -25.16
N LEU A 613 -10.51 9.22 -24.93
CA LEU A 613 -9.54 8.86 -25.97
C LEU A 613 -10.16 8.05 -27.14
N SER A 614 -11.34 7.47 -26.95
CA SER A 614 -12.03 6.71 -28.01
C SER A 614 -12.54 7.60 -29.14
N THR A 615 -12.69 8.91 -28.89
CA THR A 615 -13.15 9.90 -29.88
C THR A 615 -12.04 10.47 -30.77
N TYR A 616 -10.79 10.02 -30.56
CA TYR A 616 -9.62 10.57 -31.23
C TYR A 616 -8.89 9.56 -32.11
N ASP A 617 -8.18 10.05 -33.09
CA ASP A 617 -7.28 9.23 -33.90
C ASP A 617 -6.04 8.86 -33.08
N THR A 618 -6.08 7.66 -32.50
CA THR A 618 -4.99 7.13 -31.64
C THR A 618 -3.69 6.97 -32.41
N ASP A 619 -3.74 6.64 -33.70
CA ASP A 619 -2.54 6.49 -34.53
C ASP A 619 -1.86 7.84 -34.77
N ALA A 620 -2.66 8.89 -35.00
CA ALA A 620 -2.17 10.25 -35.10
C ALA A 620 -1.57 10.74 -33.75
N LEU A 621 -2.18 10.40 -32.62
CA LEU A 621 -1.63 10.70 -31.29
C LEU A 621 -0.28 9.99 -31.07
N LEU A 622 -0.20 8.71 -31.40
CA LEU A 622 1.04 7.93 -31.29
C LEU A 622 2.13 8.47 -32.21
N ALA A 623 1.77 8.95 -33.40
CA ALA A 623 2.71 9.59 -34.34
C ALA A 623 3.22 10.97 -33.86
N LEU A 624 2.45 11.66 -33.02
CA LEU A 624 2.87 12.90 -32.36
C LEU A 624 3.86 12.70 -31.23
N LEU A 625 3.94 11.47 -30.62
CA LEU A 625 4.76 11.24 -29.45
C LEU A 625 6.24 11.62 -29.64
N ASP A 626 6.76 12.37 -28.70
CA ASP A 626 8.20 12.57 -28.53
C ASP A 626 8.79 11.47 -27.64
N LYS A 627 8.99 10.28 -28.23
CA LYS A 627 9.59 9.15 -27.50
C LYS A 627 11.01 9.45 -27.00
N ASP A 628 11.74 10.38 -27.63
CA ASP A 628 13.08 10.77 -27.18
C ASP A 628 13.07 11.46 -25.82
N PHE A 629 12.04 12.26 -25.52
CA PHE A 629 11.84 12.85 -24.19
C PHE A 629 11.76 11.78 -23.08
N TYR A 630 11.00 10.72 -23.31
CA TYR A 630 10.87 9.62 -22.32
C TYR A 630 12.13 8.77 -22.27
N ALA A 631 12.73 8.48 -23.41
CA ALA A 631 13.97 7.71 -23.49
C ALA A 631 15.12 8.40 -22.74
N GLN A 632 15.22 9.73 -22.84
CA GLN A 632 16.23 10.50 -22.12
C GLN A 632 16.06 10.38 -20.59
N LYS A 633 14.81 10.33 -20.09
CA LYS A 633 14.55 10.09 -18.66
C LYS A 633 14.99 8.68 -18.24
N VAL A 634 14.71 7.68 -19.07
CA VAL A 634 15.16 6.31 -18.80
C VAL A 634 16.68 6.23 -18.79
N ARG A 635 17.37 6.87 -19.74
CA ARG A 635 18.84 6.92 -19.76
C ARG A 635 19.40 7.53 -18.49
N THR A 636 18.78 8.62 -17.99
CA THR A 636 19.18 9.25 -16.72
C THR A 636 18.96 8.31 -15.54
N LEU A 637 17.82 7.63 -15.47
CA LEU A 637 17.52 6.65 -14.41
C LEU A 637 18.39 5.40 -14.51
N ALA A 638 18.91 5.08 -15.68
CA ALA A 638 19.79 3.93 -15.92
C ALA A 638 21.27 4.18 -15.57
N GLN A 639 21.68 5.43 -15.35
CA GLN A 639 23.08 5.78 -15.03
C GLN A 639 23.67 4.98 -13.86
N PRO A 640 22.98 4.79 -12.72
CA PRO A 640 23.52 4.01 -11.61
C PRO A 640 23.91 2.58 -11.97
N PHE A 641 23.30 2.01 -13.01
CA PHE A 641 23.61 0.67 -13.49
C PHE A 641 24.79 0.59 -14.47
N GLN A 642 25.25 1.74 -14.97
CA GLN A 642 26.34 1.82 -15.95
C GLN A 642 27.69 2.15 -15.29
N GLU A 643 27.70 2.99 -14.25
CA GLU A 643 28.93 3.53 -13.64
C GLU A 643 29.70 2.49 -12.79
N LYS A 644 29.04 1.44 -12.30
CA LYS A 644 29.68 0.44 -11.43
C LYS A 644 30.38 -0.72 -12.15
N LYS A 645 30.48 -0.70 -13.50
CA LYS A 645 31.17 -1.77 -14.25
C LYS A 645 32.69 -1.82 -14.01
N GLU A 646 33.33 -0.74 -13.60
CA GLU A 646 34.77 -0.68 -13.41
C GLU A 646 35.23 -1.13 -12.01
N ASP A 647 34.44 -0.84 -10.95
CA ASP A 647 34.82 -1.17 -9.57
C ASP A 647 34.64 -2.65 -9.18
N ALA A 648 33.73 -3.37 -9.84
CA ALA A 648 33.43 -4.76 -9.50
C ALA A 648 34.54 -5.76 -9.86
N ARG A 649 35.52 -5.39 -10.70
CA ARG A 649 36.66 -6.25 -11.08
C ARG A 649 37.87 -6.09 -10.17
N CYS A 650 37.96 -5.05 -9.37
CA CYS A 650 39.13 -4.75 -8.52
C CYS A 650 39.06 -5.29 -7.08
N LEU A 651 37.89 -5.71 -6.58
CA LEU A 651 37.72 -6.06 -5.17
C LEU A 651 38.09 -7.51 -4.77
N PHE A 652 38.44 -8.38 -5.72
CA PHE A 652 38.87 -9.75 -5.42
C PHE A 652 40.37 -9.97 -5.31
N ALA A 653 41.16 -8.89 -5.26
CA ALA A 653 42.63 -8.96 -5.12
C ALA A 653 43.12 -8.06 -3.99
N LEU A 654 42.54 -8.10 -2.81
CA LEU A 654 43.07 -7.42 -1.64
C LEU A 654 43.56 -8.41 -0.58
N ASP A 655 44.88 -8.43 -0.48
CA ASP A 655 45.73 -9.04 0.55
C ASP A 655 45.31 -8.61 1.96
N LEU A 656 45.05 -9.58 2.83
CA LEU A 656 44.53 -9.42 4.19
C LEU A 656 45.57 -8.92 5.22
N SER A 657 46.65 -8.22 4.84
CA SER A 657 47.74 -7.85 5.74
C SER A 657 47.78 -6.40 6.28
N SER A 658 46.78 -5.55 5.98
CA SER A 658 46.84 -4.16 6.51
C SER A 658 45.46 -3.59 6.83
N VAL A 659 44.96 -3.89 8.03
CA VAL A 659 43.81 -3.14 8.60
C VAL A 659 44.28 -2.39 9.83
N GLN A 660 44.44 -1.08 9.72
CA GLN A 660 44.43 -0.15 10.84
C GLN A 660 43.57 1.08 10.49
N THR A 661 42.69 1.40 11.45
CA THR A 661 42.06 2.70 11.77
C THR A 661 40.88 3.22 10.90
N SER A 662 39.77 3.33 11.60
CA SER A 662 38.51 4.06 11.47
C SER A 662 38.38 5.24 10.49
N PRO A 663 37.31 5.36 9.74
CA PRO A 663 36.86 6.59 9.08
C PRO A 663 35.67 7.27 9.77
N LYS A 664 35.65 8.61 9.63
CA LYS A 664 34.58 9.52 10.07
C LYS A 664 33.29 9.34 9.24
N PRO A 665 32.13 9.57 9.82
CA PRO A 665 30.86 9.46 9.10
C PRO A 665 30.61 10.66 8.19
N LEU A 666 30.11 10.36 6.98
CA LEU A 666 29.58 11.34 6.04
C LEU A 666 28.07 11.56 6.31
N PRO A 667 27.54 12.77 6.05
CA PRO A 667 26.13 13.07 6.31
C PRO A 667 25.21 12.48 5.24
N TYR A 668 24.14 11.79 5.67
CA TYR A 668 23.08 11.28 4.84
C TYR A 668 22.05 12.37 4.48
N PRO A 669 21.44 12.32 3.27
CA PRO A 669 20.27 13.12 2.98
C PRO A 669 19.05 12.53 3.68
N THR A 670 18.39 13.37 4.43
CA THR A 670 17.12 13.08 5.12
C THR A 670 15.96 13.15 4.14
N ASP A 671 15.61 12.05 3.48
CA ASP A 671 14.30 11.86 2.86
C ASP A 671 14.05 10.36 2.60
N ALA A 672 13.80 9.64 3.68
CA ALA A 672 13.26 8.28 3.61
C ALA A 672 11.92 8.25 4.36
N HIS A 673 10.83 8.50 3.63
CA HIS A 673 9.50 8.20 4.13
C HIS A 673 9.31 6.68 4.21
N THR A 674 9.64 6.14 5.35
CA THR A 674 9.24 4.81 5.77
C THR A 674 7.74 4.88 6.08
N THR A 675 6.92 4.13 5.36
CA THR A 675 5.49 3.97 5.65
C THR A 675 5.33 3.16 6.94
N ALA A 676 5.51 3.84 8.06
CA ALA A 676 4.91 3.39 9.32
C ALA A 676 3.52 4.00 9.39
N PHE A 677 2.51 3.20 9.70
CA PHE A 677 1.19 3.69 10.06
C PHE A 677 1.29 4.68 11.21
N VAL A 678 1.35 5.94 10.89
CA VAL A 678 1.18 7.03 11.84
C VAL A 678 -0.18 7.63 11.59
N PHE A 679 -1.12 7.35 12.47
CA PHE A 679 -2.25 8.21 12.70
C PHE A 679 -1.71 9.48 13.34
N ASP A 680 -1.41 10.47 12.54
CA ASP A 680 -1.35 11.83 13.03
C ASP A 680 -1.90 12.80 11.98
N ARG A 681 -2.98 13.42 12.40
CA ARG A 681 -3.55 14.72 12.03
C ARG A 681 -3.41 15.14 10.57
N VAL A 682 -4.48 14.95 9.84
CA VAL A 682 -4.83 15.87 8.76
C VAL A 682 -5.04 17.25 9.39
N ARG A 683 -4.04 18.10 9.36
CA ARG A 683 -4.20 19.54 9.43
C ARG A 683 -3.92 20.11 8.06
N ARG A 684 -4.99 20.66 7.48
CA ARG A 684 -5.14 21.52 6.29
C ARG A 684 -5.19 20.81 4.96
#